data_8336f0160f4b7a7c1d913ea1d5d01a00
#
_entry.id   8336f0160f4b7a7c1d913ea1d5d01a00
#
_cell.length_a   1.000
_cell.length_b   1.000
_cell.length_c   1.000
_cell.angle_alpha   90.00
_cell.angle_beta   90.00
_cell.angle_gamma   90.00
#
_symmetry.space_group_name_H-M   'P 1'
#
loop_
_entity.id
_entity.type
_entity.pdbx_description
1 polymer ?
#
loop_
_entity_poly.entity_id
_entity_poly.type
_entity_poly.pdbx_seq_one_letter_code
_entity_poly.pdbx_strand_id
1 'polypeptide(L)'
;MEPFSFASSESLDYPVSIRIINLEGDETPFLHSTLLEKAELRHIGSNTSSHSDLYVTVQVWAGSKPLTVPVQTAYKSFRNERRWNEWLTLPINYNTLPLNSCLAITLWDSSPAGGKQARGHAIPFGGTTLPLFDRDNQVQKGRQKCMVHRHKNADGNDNTTTPAVPRKKRDGSRKGTAPPVDKDAEELERMEKLFKKHEMGEIPRIDWLDQLVFRGFEKRGLQSAKASLKTLQRQGTANGDTPEKEGNTDDEKGIVDTESHPGFSKFQLNVELPRFDFPVVFADLEYDPPPISNLQHISASQSNVMLKPPPEVQFGPGINALGDAAGGPGSRLMKVYDPEVGARDNPAESKHRRLVRSQHRHGVLDKDLKPNAKVRDELNLIMSYSPTHTLTPEEKDLIWKFRYHLTRDKRAVTKFVKSVNWQDHSEAKQAVQVLGRWTEIDVDDALELLGPSFDNQAVRAYAVERLRKADDHELLLYLLQLVQALKYEHIRADSSQEAIQDSSLAQFLISRAAGNFLLGNYFHWYLMVECDDHSPEQGLDNRNIYRKVAYDFMTELVKQPDGVESRKTLLRQAELIAILSKISGEVKTSHESIAKKTDRVKHFLADPKNEMLTIDPPLPLPLDPTMLVIGVVPDETTVFKSSLCPIKVTFKTTTGKKYPIIFKTGDDLRQDQLVIQIITLMDQLLQKENLDLKLSPYKILATSTTAGASQFVPSVSFQSIASKYKNNPALTYLKSNNPDDRQPLGLRQETLDTYVKSCAGYCVITYILGVGDRHLDNLLLAPDGHFFHADFGFILGRDPKPFAPVMKLSKEMVDCMGGVNSEHFKQFKQYCFLAYTALRKSSNLILNLFSLMVDANIPDIRLEPDKAVLKVRERFHLELTEEESMLFFERIIEDTLGAIAPVVIDKLHELVQAFRN
;
A
#
# COMPACT_ATOMS: atom_id res chain seq x y z
N MET A 1 7.54 -25.32 36.48
CA MET A 1 7.46 -23.85 36.39
C MET A 1 8.03 -23.49 35.02
N GLU A 2 7.20 -22.96 34.14
CA GLU A 2 7.72 -22.41 32.89
C GLU A 2 8.61 -21.21 33.24
N PRO A 3 9.76 -21.04 32.59
CA PRO A 3 10.63 -19.90 32.82
C PRO A 3 9.89 -18.63 32.40
N PHE A 4 9.80 -17.65 33.31
CA PHE A 4 9.24 -16.34 33.00
C PHE A 4 10.22 -15.57 32.10
N SER A 5 9.79 -15.24 30.89
CA SER A 5 10.59 -14.49 29.93
C SER A 5 10.24 -12.99 30.01
N PHE A 6 11.24 -12.13 30.14
CA PHE A 6 11.07 -10.68 30.15
C PHE A 6 12.23 -10.01 29.41
N ALA A 7 12.01 -8.77 28.98
CA ALA A 7 13.06 -7.91 28.43
C ALA A 7 13.40 -6.79 29.42
N SER A 8 14.65 -6.33 29.39
CA SER A 8 15.08 -5.15 30.15
C SER A 8 14.74 -3.88 29.37
N SER A 9 14.28 -2.81 30.06
CA SER A 9 14.04 -1.51 29.44
C SER A 9 15.33 -0.91 28.85
N GLU A 10 16.49 -1.22 29.41
CA GLU A 10 17.80 -0.83 28.90
C GLU A 10 18.07 -1.31 27.47
N SER A 11 17.60 -2.52 27.13
CA SER A 11 17.76 -3.10 25.80
C SER A 11 16.75 -2.59 24.79
N LEU A 12 15.76 -1.78 25.21
CA LEU A 12 14.67 -1.30 24.37
C LEU A 12 15.04 0.04 23.72
N ASP A 13 15.81 -0.01 22.64
CA ASP A 13 16.16 1.15 21.81
C ASP A 13 15.02 1.48 20.84
N TYR A 14 13.88 1.86 21.40
CA TYR A 14 12.66 2.21 20.67
C TYR A 14 12.11 3.54 21.18
N PRO A 15 11.70 4.46 20.31
CA PRO A 15 11.18 5.75 20.73
C PRO A 15 9.85 5.60 21.45
N VAL A 16 9.67 6.41 22.52
CA VAL A 16 8.39 6.46 23.22
C VAL A 16 7.31 6.93 22.27
N SER A 17 6.28 6.13 22.08
CA SER A 17 5.17 6.45 21.21
C SER A 17 3.83 6.21 21.89
N ILE A 18 2.84 7.01 21.54
CA ILE A 18 1.48 6.91 22.07
C ILE A 18 0.48 7.21 20.97
N ARG A 19 -0.56 6.42 20.89
CA ARG A 19 -1.70 6.68 20.00
C ARG A 19 -2.81 7.35 20.78
N ILE A 20 -3.20 8.53 20.33
CA ILE A 20 -4.37 9.23 20.85
C ILE A 20 -5.57 8.75 20.03
N ILE A 21 -6.48 7.99 20.66
CA ILE A 21 -7.59 7.37 19.95
C ILE A 21 -8.78 8.31 19.88
N ASN A 22 -9.47 8.51 21.01
CA ASN A 22 -10.67 9.35 21.09
C ASN A 22 -10.89 9.87 22.50
N LEU A 23 -11.71 10.93 22.59
CA LEU A 23 -12.20 11.48 23.86
C LEU A 23 -13.69 11.13 24.01
N GLU A 24 -14.02 10.37 25.04
CA GLU A 24 -15.39 10.02 25.44
C GLU A 24 -15.89 10.98 26.51
N GLY A 25 -17.15 11.32 26.46
CA GLY A 25 -17.86 12.19 27.39
C GLY A 25 -18.58 13.32 26.68
N ASP A 26 -19.73 13.68 27.21
CA ASP A 26 -20.59 14.74 26.66
C ASP A 26 -20.70 15.90 27.63
N GLU A 27 -20.55 17.10 27.12
CA GLU A 27 -20.85 18.34 27.82
C GLU A 27 -22.08 18.96 27.16
N THR A 28 -23.13 19.18 27.93
CA THR A 28 -24.32 19.85 27.38
C THR A 28 -23.99 21.33 27.20
N PRO A 29 -24.11 21.86 25.96
CA PRO A 29 -23.93 23.29 25.72
C PRO A 29 -24.92 24.12 26.52
N PHE A 30 -24.51 25.35 26.90
CA PHE A 30 -25.46 26.28 27.52
C PHE A 30 -26.65 26.55 26.61
N LEU A 31 -27.82 26.73 27.22
CA LEU A 31 -29.00 27.11 26.49
C LEU A 31 -28.77 28.42 25.72
N HIS A 32 -29.33 28.53 24.53
CA HIS A 32 -29.11 29.68 23.66
C HIS A 32 -29.57 31.01 24.32
N SER A 33 -30.59 30.95 25.19
CA SER A 33 -31.04 32.07 26.04
C SER A 33 -29.93 32.55 26.99
N THR A 34 -29.22 31.63 27.66
CA THR A 34 -28.14 31.97 28.57
C THR A 34 -26.93 32.59 27.80
N LEU A 35 -26.69 32.15 26.59
CA LEU A 35 -25.64 32.70 25.72
C LEU A 35 -26.06 34.09 25.13
N LEU A 36 -27.36 34.37 25.03
CA LEU A 36 -27.85 35.68 24.63
C LEU A 36 -27.79 36.69 25.80
N GLU A 37 -28.08 36.24 27.02
CA GLU A 37 -28.02 37.09 28.20
C GLU A 37 -26.57 37.41 28.60
N LYS A 38 -25.61 36.49 28.36
CA LYS A 38 -24.20 36.61 28.71
C LYS A 38 -23.33 36.47 27.46
N ALA A 39 -23.23 37.53 26.69
CA ALA A 39 -22.50 37.56 25.43
C ALA A 39 -21.04 37.10 25.56
N GLU A 40 -20.43 37.29 26.74
CA GLU A 40 -19.07 36.88 27.06
C GLU A 40 -18.84 35.35 26.97
N LEU A 41 -19.87 34.56 27.26
CA LEU A 41 -19.79 33.10 27.21
C LEU A 41 -19.81 32.53 25.77
N ARG A 42 -20.17 33.34 24.78
CA ARG A 42 -20.21 32.94 23.36
C ARG A 42 -18.82 32.71 22.75
N HIS A 43 -17.79 33.30 23.37
CA HIS A 43 -16.44 33.26 22.84
C HIS A 43 -15.65 32.02 23.29
N ILE A 44 -16.22 31.19 24.17
CA ILE A 44 -15.61 29.95 24.60
C ILE A 44 -16.24 28.81 23.77
N GLY A 45 -15.46 28.17 22.88
CA GLY A 45 -15.99 27.17 21.94
C GLY A 45 -16.68 25.99 22.61
N SER A 46 -16.19 25.51 23.76
CA SER A 46 -16.83 24.46 24.54
C SER A 46 -18.19 24.86 25.13
N ASN A 47 -18.49 26.14 25.28
CA ASN A 47 -19.78 26.63 25.77
C ASN A 47 -20.83 26.80 24.66
N THR A 48 -20.38 26.90 23.41
CA THR A 48 -21.25 27.14 22.24
C THR A 48 -21.48 25.88 21.41
N SER A 49 -20.64 24.89 21.52
CA SER A 49 -20.71 23.63 20.77
C SER A 49 -20.24 22.46 21.63
N SER A 50 -20.98 21.37 21.58
CA SER A 50 -20.57 20.09 22.18
C SER A 50 -19.32 19.51 21.50
N HIS A 51 -18.93 20.02 20.34
CA HIS A 51 -17.83 19.56 19.52
C HIS A 51 -16.92 20.72 19.17
N SER A 52 -16.14 21.18 20.17
CA SER A 52 -15.14 22.21 19.96
C SER A 52 -13.91 21.65 19.25
N ASP A 53 -13.17 22.52 18.57
CA ASP A 53 -11.90 22.15 17.90
C ASP A 53 -10.83 21.91 18.96
N LEU A 54 -10.49 20.62 19.13
CA LEU A 54 -9.52 20.18 20.14
C LEU A 54 -8.27 19.60 19.48
N TYR A 55 -7.13 19.83 20.13
CA TYR A 55 -5.90 19.10 19.87
C TYR A 55 -5.27 18.64 21.18
N VAL A 56 -4.37 17.66 21.09
CA VAL A 56 -3.74 17.05 22.26
C VAL A 56 -2.25 17.27 22.19
N THR A 57 -1.66 17.70 23.29
CA THR A 57 -0.20 17.74 23.47
C THR A 57 0.24 16.66 24.43
N VAL A 58 1.34 16.00 24.11
CA VAL A 58 1.95 14.96 24.96
C VAL A 58 3.41 15.30 25.21
N GLN A 59 3.84 15.19 26.44
CA GLN A 59 5.20 15.48 26.88
C GLN A 59 5.66 14.47 27.92
N VAL A 60 6.89 13.98 27.84
CA VAL A 60 7.48 13.11 28.87
C VAL A 60 8.03 13.93 30.00
N TRP A 61 7.71 13.53 31.24
CA TRP A 61 8.18 14.13 32.49
C TRP A 61 8.78 13.07 33.41
N ALA A 62 9.78 13.43 34.19
CA ALA A 62 10.29 12.62 35.31
C ALA A 62 10.85 13.51 36.39
N GLY A 63 10.63 13.18 37.66
CA GLY A 63 11.07 13.96 38.81
C GLY A 63 10.57 15.40 38.77
N SER A 64 9.32 15.62 38.34
CA SER A 64 8.67 16.92 38.18
C SER A 64 9.36 17.87 37.19
N LYS A 65 10.16 17.33 36.26
CA LYS A 65 10.83 18.07 35.19
C LYS A 65 10.48 17.49 33.81
N PRO A 66 10.26 18.34 32.79
CA PRO A 66 10.04 17.86 31.45
C PRO A 66 11.33 17.28 30.84
N LEU A 67 11.26 16.09 30.27
CA LEU A 67 12.37 15.44 29.57
C LEU A 67 12.37 15.70 28.07
N THR A 68 11.22 16.06 27.50
CA THR A 68 11.07 16.29 26.04
C THR A 68 10.32 17.59 25.80
N VAL A 69 10.36 18.04 24.54
CA VAL A 69 9.42 19.06 24.06
C VAL A 69 8.02 18.45 23.90
N PRO A 70 6.94 19.24 24.03
CA PRO A 70 5.59 18.72 23.78
C PRO A 70 5.39 18.41 22.29
N VAL A 71 4.90 17.19 22.00
CA VAL A 71 4.46 16.77 20.68
C VAL A 71 2.94 16.83 20.64
N GLN A 72 2.36 17.21 19.50
CA GLN A 72 0.92 17.46 19.43
C GLN A 72 0.27 16.70 18.27
N THR A 73 -1.04 16.42 18.45
CA THR A 73 -1.89 15.90 17.40
C THR A 73 -2.27 16.98 16.39
N ALA A 74 -2.77 16.54 15.23
CA ALA A 74 -3.47 17.43 14.31
C ALA A 74 -4.67 18.11 14.97
N TYR A 75 -4.97 19.33 14.53
CA TYR A 75 -6.24 19.96 14.82
C TYR A 75 -7.36 19.22 14.09
N LYS A 76 -8.44 18.91 14.80
CA LYS A 76 -9.64 18.31 14.18
C LYS A 76 -10.88 19.06 14.64
N SER A 77 -11.71 19.40 13.67
CA SER A 77 -13.08 19.86 13.90
C SER A 77 -13.98 18.63 14.03
N PHE A 78 -14.56 18.44 15.21
CA PHE A 78 -15.35 17.25 15.51
C PHE A 78 -16.86 17.56 15.32
N ARG A 79 -17.55 16.71 14.57
CA ARG A 79 -19.02 16.82 14.40
C ARG A 79 -19.79 15.76 15.16
N ASN A 80 -19.30 14.51 15.18
CA ASN A 80 -20.02 13.39 15.78
C ASN A 80 -19.22 12.65 16.84
N GLU A 81 -17.90 12.50 16.67
CA GLU A 81 -17.00 11.82 17.61
C GLU A 81 -15.69 12.58 17.72
N ARG A 82 -15.17 12.72 18.94
CA ARG A 82 -13.88 13.36 19.22
C ARG A 82 -12.76 12.32 19.05
N ARG A 83 -12.41 12.00 17.80
CA ARG A 83 -11.49 10.91 17.48
C ARG A 83 -10.31 11.42 16.65
N TRP A 84 -9.07 11.23 17.17
CA TRP A 84 -7.82 11.53 16.45
C TRP A 84 -7.30 10.31 15.73
N ASN A 85 -7.18 9.20 16.43
CA ASN A 85 -6.61 7.93 15.95
C ASN A 85 -5.20 8.11 15.35
N GLU A 86 -4.36 8.85 16.03
CA GLU A 86 -3.06 9.33 15.56
C GLU A 86 -1.94 8.86 16.51
N TRP A 87 -0.85 8.32 15.94
CA TRP A 87 0.35 7.99 16.67
C TRP A 87 1.25 9.22 16.80
N LEU A 88 1.71 9.48 18.01
CA LEU A 88 2.70 10.50 18.33
C LEU A 88 3.98 9.80 18.79
N THR A 89 5.09 10.12 18.16
CA THR A 89 6.42 9.63 18.55
C THR A 89 7.17 10.76 19.24
N LEU A 90 7.62 10.49 20.47
CA LEU A 90 8.33 11.45 21.29
C LEU A 90 9.85 11.31 21.09
N PRO A 91 10.63 12.40 21.14
CA PRO A 91 12.07 12.38 20.85
C PRO A 91 12.89 11.85 22.04
N ILE A 92 12.52 10.68 22.58
CA ILE A 92 13.20 9.99 23.67
C ILE A 92 12.92 8.48 23.56
N ASN A 93 13.92 7.65 23.84
CA ASN A 93 13.79 6.19 23.77
C ASN A 93 13.46 5.60 25.14
N TYR A 94 12.81 4.42 25.17
CA TYR A 94 12.47 3.72 26.40
C TYR A 94 13.67 3.39 27.28
N ASN A 95 14.83 3.10 26.65
CA ASN A 95 16.07 2.77 27.36
C ASN A 95 16.66 3.94 28.18
N THR A 96 16.28 5.17 27.88
CA THR A 96 16.78 6.38 28.58
C THR A 96 15.82 6.92 29.64
N LEU A 97 14.69 6.25 29.88
CA LEU A 97 13.65 6.72 30.80
C LEU A 97 13.94 6.37 32.25
N PRO A 98 13.89 7.32 33.18
CA PRO A 98 13.84 7.05 34.60
C PRO A 98 12.55 6.32 35.03
N LEU A 99 12.58 5.56 36.12
CA LEU A 99 11.44 4.79 36.62
C LEU A 99 10.18 5.64 36.88
N ASN A 100 10.35 6.86 37.37
CA ASN A 100 9.24 7.79 37.66
C ASN A 100 8.72 8.55 36.43
N SER A 101 9.07 8.11 35.22
CA SER A 101 8.64 8.75 33.96
C SER A 101 7.14 8.64 33.76
N CYS A 102 6.53 9.74 33.35
CA CYS A 102 5.11 9.84 33.04
C CYS A 102 4.86 10.68 31.78
N LEU A 103 3.71 10.45 31.16
CA LEU A 103 3.21 11.24 30.03
C LEU A 103 2.22 12.29 30.56
N ALA A 104 2.58 13.56 30.44
CA ALA A 104 1.68 14.68 30.65
C ALA A 104 0.90 14.95 29.36
N ILE A 105 -0.40 14.66 29.37
CA ILE A 105 -1.27 14.77 28.21
C ILE A 105 -2.28 15.88 28.45
N THR A 106 -2.20 16.97 27.68
CA THR A 106 -3.13 18.10 27.79
C THR A 106 -3.95 18.26 26.52
N LEU A 107 -5.26 18.34 26.67
CA LEU A 107 -6.19 18.67 25.61
C LEU A 107 -6.39 20.19 25.60
N TRP A 108 -6.33 20.77 24.41
CA TRP A 108 -6.45 22.20 24.18
C TRP A 108 -7.65 22.51 23.31
N ASP A 109 -8.40 23.54 23.68
CA ASP A 109 -9.46 24.12 22.88
C ASP A 109 -8.92 25.28 22.06
N SER A 110 -8.97 25.17 20.72
CA SER A 110 -8.48 26.18 19.79
C SER A 110 -9.54 27.15 19.31
N SER A 111 -10.63 27.28 20.03
CA SER A 111 -11.76 28.15 19.65
C SER A 111 -11.30 29.56 19.28
N PRO A 112 -11.72 30.08 18.12
CA PRO A 112 -11.38 31.43 17.74
C PRO A 112 -12.10 32.41 18.68
N ALA A 113 -11.34 33.17 19.46
CA ALA A 113 -11.88 34.31 20.13
C ALA A 113 -12.36 35.33 19.07
N GLY A 114 -13.66 35.45 18.91
CA GLY A 114 -14.26 36.38 17.95
C GLY A 114 -14.00 37.84 18.34
N GLY A 115 -13.11 38.48 17.62
CA GLY A 115 -12.87 39.90 17.74
C GLY A 115 -11.57 40.33 17.05
N LYS A 116 -11.56 41.48 16.37
CA LYS A 116 -10.42 42.01 15.58
C LYS A 116 -9.09 42.18 16.34
N GLN A 117 -9.02 41.85 17.65
CA GLN A 117 -7.82 41.98 18.49
C GLN A 117 -7.47 40.75 19.32
N ALA A 118 -8.23 39.67 19.22
CA ALA A 118 -7.93 38.42 19.92
C ALA A 118 -6.83 37.63 19.17
N ARG A 119 -5.60 37.70 19.64
CA ARG A 119 -4.56 36.72 19.34
C ARG A 119 -4.99 35.44 20.02
N GLY A 120 -5.30 34.40 19.22
CA GLY A 120 -5.82 33.13 19.72
C GLY A 120 -4.87 32.47 20.69
N HIS A 121 -5.25 32.43 21.97
CA HIS A 121 -4.59 31.60 22.95
C HIS A 121 -5.39 30.31 23.10
N ALA A 122 -4.72 29.16 22.99
CA ALA A 122 -5.33 27.87 23.26
C ALA A 122 -5.66 27.76 24.75
N ILE A 123 -6.87 27.38 25.08
CA ILE A 123 -7.35 27.21 26.44
C ILE A 123 -7.30 25.72 26.81
N PRO A 124 -6.78 25.32 27.99
CA PRO A 124 -6.78 23.90 28.37
C PRO A 124 -8.22 23.41 28.57
N PHE A 125 -8.61 22.48 27.72
CA PHE A 125 -9.85 21.74 27.88
C PHE A 125 -9.76 20.79 29.09
N GLY A 126 -8.62 20.15 29.26
CA GLY A 126 -8.31 19.31 30.40
C GLY A 126 -6.99 18.57 30.25
N GLY A 127 -6.50 18.03 31.34
CA GLY A 127 -5.25 17.30 31.38
C GLY A 127 -5.35 15.96 32.07
N THR A 128 -4.41 15.06 31.77
CA THR A 128 -4.24 13.76 32.41
C THR A 128 -2.76 13.38 32.43
N THR A 129 -2.30 12.76 33.49
CA THR A 129 -0.91 12.30 33.66
C THR A 129 -0.90 10.78 33.78
N LEU A 130 -0.28 10.11 32.82
CA LEU A 130 -0.20 8.65 32.72
C LEU A 130 1.24 8.20 33.05
N PRO A 131 1.50 7.38 34.07
CA PRO A 131 2.81 6.83 34.31
C PRO A 131 3.20 5.87 33.17
N LEU A 132 4.48 5.84 32.77
CA LEU A 132 4.98 4.92 31.76
C LEU A 132 5.33 3.54 32.32
N PHE A 133 5.63 3.47 33.62
CA PHE A 133 5.87 2.22 34.33
C PHE A 133 4.72 1.96 35.31
N ASP A 134 4.36 0.71 35.46
CA ASP A 134 3.35 0.27 36.41
C ASP A 134 3.92 0.04 37.82
N ARG A 135 3.10 -0.51 38.75
CA ARG A 135 3.52 -0.78 40.13
C ARG A 135 4.54 -1.90 40.22
N ASP A 136 4.62 -2.76 39.22
CA ASP A 136 5.54 -3.89 39.15
C ASP A 136 6.80 -3.53 38.35
N ASN A 137 7.03 -2.21 38.09
CA ASN A 137 8.13 -1.64 37.36
C ASN A 137 8.18 -2.12 35.89
N GLN A 138 7.05 -2.52 35.33
CA GLN A 138 6.95 -2.91 33.91
C GLN A 138 6.46 -1.73 33.09
N VAL A 139 6.94 -1.66 31.83
CA VAL A 139 6.46 -0.68 30.85
C VAL A 139 4.98 -0.91 30.57
N GLN A 140 4.18 0.13 30.70
CA GLN A 140 2.76 0.06 30.38
C GLN A 140 2.55 -0.15 28.89
N LYS A 141 1.60 -1.00 28.51
CA LYS A 141 1.33 -1.41 27.14
C LYS A 141 -0.16 -1.45 26.82
N GLY A 142 -0.47 -1.36 25.53
CA GLY A 142 -1.83 -1.51 25.01
C GLY A 142 -2.75 -0.33 25.33
N ARG A 143 -4.05 -0.58 25.28
CA ARG A 143 -5.06 0.47 25.46
C ARG A 143 -5.22 0.85 26.92
N GLN A 144 -5.20 2.16 27.18
CA GLN A 144 -5.39 2.78 28.49
C GLN A 144 -6.54 3.77 28.42
N LYS A 145 -7.35 3.79 29.47
CA LYS A 145 -8.49 4.70 29.64
C LYS A 145 -8.14 5.74 30.72
N CYS A 146 -7.85 6.96 30.29
CA CYS A 146 -7.34 8.02 31.13
C CYS A 146 -8.46 9.00 31.49
N MET A 147 -8.64 9.26 32.79
CA MET A 147 -9.57 10.28 33.27
C MET A 147 -9.04 11.67 32.96
N VAL A 148 -9.85 12.52 32.36
CA VAL A 148 -9.48 13.91 32.01
C VAL A 148 -9.96 14.86 33.12
N HIS A 149 -9.03 15.62 33.65
CA HIS A 149 -9.32 16.65 34.62
C HIS A 149 -9.59 17.98 33.92
N ARG A 150 -10.85 18.45 33.97
CA ARG A 150 -11.30 19.63 33.24
C ARG A 150 -10.59 20.90 33.69
N HIS A 151 -10.31 21.78 32.73
CA HIS A 151 -9.70 23.11 32.92
C HIS A 151 -8.34 23.10 33.65
N LYS A 152 -7.65 21.95 33.64
CA LYS A 152 -6.29 21.80 34.17
C LYS A 152 -5.35 21.31 33.07
N ASN A 153 -4.14 21.85 33.07
CA ASN A 153 -3.05 21.25 32.30
C ASN A 153 -2.59 19.96 33.01
N ALA A 154 -2.12 19.01 32.29
CA ALA A 154 -1.37 17.90 32.87
C ALA A 154 -0.10 18.47 33.52
N ASP A 155 0.11 18.13 34.78
CA ASP A 155 1.22 18.73 35.55
C ASP A 155 2.50 17.87 35.53
N GLY A 156 2.44 16.61 35.13
CA GLY A 156 3.62 15.74 35.04
C GLY A 156 4.39 15.54 36.34
N ASN A 157 3.86 16.00 37.48
CA ASN A 157 4.54 15.95 38.76
C ASN A 157 4.43 14.57 39.40
N ASP A 158 5.38 14.20 40.24
CA ASP A 158 5.38 12.93 41.00
C ASP A 158 4.11 12.78 41.87
N ASN A 159 3.61 13.90 42.43
CA ASN A 159 2.33 14.00 43.14
C ASN A 159 1.30 14.74 42.26
N THR A 160 1.03 14.17 41.08
CA THR A 160 0.15 14.83 40.12
C THR A 160 -1.24 15.10 40.68
N THR A 161 -1.79 16.28 40.29
CA THR A 161 -3.18 16.68 40.56
C THR A 161 -4.12 16.17 39.44
N THR A 162 -3.56 15.61 38.37
CA THR A 162 -4.27 15.12 37.16
C THR A 162 -4.01 13.64 36.88
N PRO A 163 -4.15 12.72 37.86
CA PRO A 163 -3.84 11.30 37.63
C PRO A 163 -4.78 10.67 36.62
N ALA A 164 -4.23 9.84 35.70
CA ALA A 164 -5.01 9.14 34.70
C ALA A 164 -5.98 8.10 35.28
N VAL A 165 -5.63 7.52 36.43
CA VAL A 165 -6.46 6.54 37.14
C VAL A 165 -6.79 7.09 38.56
N PRO A 166 -8.04 7.02 39.00
CA PRO A 166 -8.42 7.47 40.33
C PRO A 166 -7.64 6.70 41.42
N ARG A 167 -7.01 7.43 42.35
CA ARG A 167 -6.34 6.80 43.49
C ARG A 167 -7.40 6.15 44.39
N LYS A 168 -7.45 4.82 44.49
CA LYS A 168 -8.26 4.09 45.46
C LYS A 168 -7.80 4.55 46.88
N LYS A 169 -8.71 5.16 47.69
CA LYS A 169 -8.43 5.42 49.08
C LYS A 169 -8.09 4.08 49.74
N ARG A 170 -6.89 3.96 50.32
CA ARG A 170 -6.55 2.82 51.20
C ARG A 170 -7.46 2.90 52.42
N ASP A 171 -8.39 1.97 52.55
CA ASP A 171 -9.04 1.66 53.81
C ASP A 171 -8.02 1.02 54.74
N GLY A 172 -7.91 1.58 55.89
CA GLY A 172 -7.31 0.89 57.04
C GLY A 172 -6.04 1.52 57.62
N SER A 173 -6.28 2.24 58.75
CA SER A 173 -5.42 2.29 59.90
C SER A 173 -4.70 3.62 60.20
N ARG A 174 -5.20 4.22 61.29
CA ARG A 174 -4.55 5.03 62.32
C ARG A 174 -4.49 6.54 62.10
N LYS A 175 -5.29 7.12 62.95
CA LYS A 175 -5.29 8.48 63.46
C LYS A 175 -3.90 9.15 63.45
N GLY A 176 -3.81 10.19 62.68
CA GLY A 176 -2.84 11.25 62.82
C GLY A 176 -3.50 12.47 62.20
N THR A 177 -3.92 13.37 63.00
CA THR A 177 -4.57 14.65 62.69
C THR A 177 -3.69 15.52 61.84
N ALA A 178 -4.01 15.57 60.54
CA ALA A 178 -3.79 16.75 59.70
C ALA A 178 -5.17 17.24 59.27
N PRO A 179 -5.48 18.53 59.32
CA PRO A 179 -6.79 19.05 58.92
C PRO A 179 -7.03 18.78 57.43
N PRO A 180 -8.28 18.57 57.00
CA PRO A 180 -8.59 18.44 55.58
C PRO A 180 -8.18 19.75 54.90
N VAL A 181 -7.22 19.63 54.00
CA VAL A 181 -6.82 20.74 53.11
C VAL A 181 -8.06 21.08 52.29
N ASP A 182 -8.58 22.27 52.52
CA ASP A 182 -9.76 22.79 51.85
C ASP A 182 -9.36 23.08 50.40
N LYS A 183 -9.81 22.24 49.48
CA LYS A 183 -9.48 22.35 48.04
C LYS A 183 -9.90 23.68 47.45
N ASP A 184 -10.96 24.29 48.02
CA ASP A 184 -11.43 25.59 47.63
C ASP A 184 -10.52 26.72 48.10
N ALA A 185 -9.85 26.55 49.27
CA ALA A 185 -8.83 27.47 49.76
C ALA A 185 -7.53 27.43 48.89
N GLU A 186 -7.09 26.24 48.46
CA GLU A 186 -5.92 26.12 47.58
C GLU A 186 -6.19 26.72 46.17
N GLU A 187 -7.39 26.54 45.64
CA GLU A 187 -7.79 27.15 44.36
C GLU A 187 -7.92 28.68 44.48
N LEU A 188 -8.42 29.18 45.59
CA LEU A 188 -8.47 30.62 45.88
C LEU A 188 -7.06 31.22 45.98
N GLU A 189 -6.14 30.57 46.68
CA GLU A 189 -4.75 31.01 46.82
C GLU A 189 -4.02 30.99 45.46
N ARG A 190 -4.32 30.00 44.62
CA ARG A 190 -3.79 29.94 43.26
C ARG A 190 -4.33 31.06 42.37
N MET A 191 -5.61 31.34 42.44
CA MET A 191 -6.21 32.47 41.76
C MET A 191 -5.67 33.82 42.25
N GLU A 192 -5.43 33.99 43.52
CA GLU A 192 -4.76 35.18 44.04
C GLU A 192 -3.34 35.36 43.51
N LYS A 193 -2.57 34.26 43.40
CA LYS A 193 -1.24 34.31 42.75
C LYS A 193 -1.30 34.69 41.27
N LEU A 194 -2.30 34.24 40.56
CA LEU A 194 -2.54 34.63 39.17
C LEU A 194 -2.96 36.09 39.04
N PHE A 195 -3.76 36.59 40.01
CA PHE A 195 -4.19 37.97 40.11
C PHE A 195 -3.02 38.92 40.32
N LYS A 196 -2.11 38.56 41.23
CA LYS A 196 -0.88 39.35 41.46
C LYS A 196 -0.01 39.41 40.20
N LYS A 197 0.10 38.33 39.46
CA LYS A 197 0.84 38.30 38.18
C LYS A 197 0.17 39.16 37.08
N HIS A 198 -1.16 39.17 37.04
CA HIS A 198 -1.92 40.03 36.14
C HIS A 198 -1.77 41.53 36.53
N GLU A 199 -1.81 41.86 37.78
CA GLU A 199 -1.58 43.25 38.27
C GLU A 199 -0.16 43.71 38.00
N MET A 200 0.84 42.84 38.10
CA MET A 200 2.23 43.14 37.81
C MET A 200 2.54 43.19 36.31
N GLY A 201 1.57 42.91 35.46
CA GLY A 201 1.74 42.94 33.99
C GLY A 201 2.46 41.71 33.41
N GLU A 202 2.72 40.64 34.20
CA GLU A 202 3.33 39.42 33.74
C GLU A 202 2.35 38.60 32.87
N ILE A 203 1.04 38.84 33.06
CA ILE A 203 -0.04 38.25 32.26
C ILE A 203 -0.71 39.36 31.46
N PRO A 204 -0.84 39.25 30.11
CA PRO A 204 -1.47 40.30 29.33
C PRO A 204 -2.96 40.48 29.70
N ARG A 205 -3.39 41.74 29.71
CA ARG A 205 -4.80 42.08 29.95
C ARG A 205 -5.66 41.68 28.76
N ILE A 206 -6.72 40.93 29.04
CA ILE A 206 -7.69 40.46 28.04
C ILE A 206 -9.09 40.79 28.61
N ASP A 207 -9.66 41.93 28.25
CA ASP A 207 -10.86 42.54 28.85
C ASP A 207 -12.03 41.58 29.01
N TRP A 208 -12.29 40.69 28.04
CA TRP A 208 -13.38 39.73 28.11
C TRP A 208 -13.10 38.54 29.06
N LEU A 209 -11.84 38.07 29.10
CA LEU A 209 -11.39 36.97 29.96
C LEU A 209 -11.23 37.42 31.40
N ASP A 210 -10.65 38.60 31.58
CA ASP A 210 -10.42 39.18 32.90
C ASP A 210 -11.73 39.34 33.68
N GLN A 211 -12.77 39.87 33.05
CA GLN A 211 -14.10 39.99 33.65
C GLN A 211 -14.70 38.63 34.06
N LEU A 212 -14.50 37.58 33.26
CA LEU A 212 -14.98 36.24 33.57
C LEU A 212 -14.24 35.63 34.77
N VAL A 213 -12.91 35.81 34.80
CA VAL A 213 -12.05 35.32 35.91
C VAL A 213 -12.37 36.07 37.18
N PHE A 214 -12.53 37.37 37.14
CA PHE A 214 -12.90 38.21 38.31
C PHE A 214 -14.25 37.79 38.87
N ARG A 215 -15.27 37.63 38.03
CA ARG A 215 -16.59 37.15 38.50
C ARG A 215 -16.55 35.72 39.03
N GLY A 216 -15.72 34.83 38.40
CA GLY A 216 -15.51 33.48 38.88
C GLY A 216 -14.84 33.43 40.26
N PHE A 217 -13.89 34.33 40.50
CA PHE A 217 -13.21 34.49 41.77
C PHE A 217 -14.16 35.01 42.85
N GLU A 218 -14.91 36.09 42.56
CA GLU A 218 -15.91 36.65 43.49
C GLU A 218 -16.97 35.63 43.88
N LYS A 219 -17.49 34.86 42.89
CA LYS A 219 -18.51 33.84 43.12
C LYS A 219 -17.99 32.73 44.04
N ARG A 220 -16.73 32.27 43.87
CA ARG A 220 -16.11 31.25 44.69
C ARG A 220 -15.74 31.80 46.06
N GLY A 221 -15.27 33.01 46.17
CA GLY A 221 -15.04 33.70 47.44
C GLY A 221 -16.32 33.80 48.27
N LEU A 222 -17.45 34.16 47.65
CA LEU A 222 -18.75 34.21 48.29
C LEU A 222 -19.27 32.82 48.70
N GLN A 223 -18.98 31.77 47.91
CA GLN A 223 -19.35 30.39 48.23
C GLN A 223 -18.52 29.84 49.40
N SER A 224 -17.21 30.13 49.45
CA SER A 224 -16.33 29.76 50.54
C SER A 224 -16.71 30.49 51.84
N ALA A 225 -17.03 31.78 51.76
CA ALA A 225 -17.51 32.55 52.91
C ALA A 225 -18.86 32.02 53.44
N LYS A 226 -19.79 31.61 52.54
CA LYS A 226 -21.06 30.97 52.89
C LYS A 226 -20.87 29.59 53.51
N ALA A 227 -19.92 28.80 53.01
CA ALA A 227 -19.58 27.49 53.59
C ALA A 227 -18.97 27.64 54.98
N SER A 228 -18.06 28.59 55.18
CA SER A 228 -17.46 28.90 56.49
C SER A 228 -18.50 29.38 57.49
N LEU A 229 -19.45 30.22 57.08
CA LEU A 229 -20.58 30.64 57.89
C LEU A 229 -21.50 29.50 58.29
N LYS A 230 -21.79 28.55 57.36
CA LYS A 230 -22.59 27.35 57.64
C LYS A 230 -21.87 26.39 58.63
N THR A 231 -20.55 26.30 58.51
CA THR A 231 -19.74 25.48 59.42
C THR A 231 -19.71 26.09 60.88
N LEU A 232 -19.61 27.40 60.97
CA LEU A 232 -19.70 28.12 62.22
C LEU A 232 -21.12 28.03 62.88
N GLN A 233 -22.18 28.06 62.03
CA GLN A 233 -23.56 27.85 62.50
C GLN A 233 -23.82 26.40 62.98
N ARG A 234 -23.18 25.39 62.33
CA ARG A 234 -23.28 23.98 62.75
C ARG A 234 -22.49 23.66 64.05
N GLN A 235 -21.49 24.41 64.40
CA GLN A 235 -20.75 24.29 65.63
C GLN A 235 -21.46 24.95 66.81
N GLY A 236 -22.47 25.82 66.58
CA GLY A 236 -23.26 26.49 67.58
C GLY A 236 -24.55 25.79 68.02
N THR A 237 -24.92 24.65 67.41
CA THR A 237 -26.16 23.92 67.75
C THR A 237 -25.90 22.43 67.99
N ALA A 238 -25.01 22.11 68.87
CA ALA A 238 -24.86 20.75 69.41
C ALA A 238 -25.33 20.72 70.84
N ASN A 239 -26.67 20.76 71.05
CA ASN A 239 -27.36 20.28 72.26
C ASN A 239 -28.87 20.23 71.96
N GLY A 240 -29.44 19.02 72.04
CA GLY A 240 -30.88 18.84 72.26
C GLY A 240 -31.66 18.06 71.22
N ASP A 241 -31.91 16.83 71.63
CA ASP A 241 -33.12 16.00 71.47
C ASP A 241 -33.61 15.55 70.04
N THR A 242 -33.59 14.22 69.90
CA THR A 242 -34.49 13.35 69.13
C THR A 242 -35.98 13.51 69.57
N PRO A 243 -37.06 13.12 68.81
CA PRO A 243 -37.23 11.77 68.29
C PRO A 243 -38.07 11.57 67.01
N GLU A 244 -37.92 10.35 66.43
CA GLU A 244 -38.93 9.44 65.84
C GLU A 244 -39.91 9.91 64.77
N LYS A 245 -40.11 9.25 63.62
CA LYS A 245 -40.57 7.95 63.28
C LYS A 245 -41.04 7.89 61.82
N GLU A 246 -40.90 6.72 61.22
CA GLU A 246 -41.69 5.94 60.26
C GLU A 246 -41.77 6.43 58.84
N GLY A 247 -41.62 5.66 57.80
CA GLY A 247 -41.57 4.25 57.57
C GLY A 247 -41.45 3.95 56.07
N ASN A 248 -40.89 2.79 55.83
CA ASN A 248 -41.08 1.88 54.70
C ASN A 248 -40.95 2.42 53.28
N THR A 249 -40.30 1.80 52.35
CA THR A 249 -39.94 0.41 51.99
C THR A 249 -39.01 0.37 50.84
N ASP A 250 -38.22 -0.71 50.76
CA ASP A 250 -37.69 -1.47 49.64
C ASP A 250 -36.42 -1.02 48.90
N ASP A 251 -35.43 -1.79 49.24
CA ASP A 251 -34.40 -2.40 48.44
C ASP A 251 -34.06 -1.83 47.03
N GLU A 252 -32.91 -1.20 46.98
CA GLU A 252 -31.93 -1.55 45.98
C GLU A 252 -30.54 -1.01 46.38
N LYS A 253 -29.55 -1.92 46.42
CA LYS A 253 -28.17 -1.65 46.70
C LYS A 253 -27.60 -0.65 45.69
N GLY A 254 -27.71 0.61 46.00
CA GLY A 254 -27.12 1.74 45.27
C GLY A 254 -25.69 1.95 45.71
N ILE A 255 -24.82 1.93 44.73
CA ILE A 255 -23.48 2.50 44.76
C ILE A 255 -23.61 3.94 45.21
N VAL A 256 -22.89 4.28 46.31
CA VAL A 256 -22.85 5.63 46.85
C VAL A 256 -22.32 6.59 45.79
N ASP A 257 -23.23 7.31 45.15
CA ASP A 257 -22.92 8.47 44.34
C ASP A 257 -22.39 9.59 45.21
N THR A 258 -21.12 9.86 45.10
CA THR A 258 -20.53 11.11 45.59
C THR A 258 -21.06 12.23 44.74
N GLU A 259 -21.79 13.12 45.40
CA GLU A 259 -22.44 14.35 44.97
C GLU A 259 -21.99 14.90 43.62
N SER A 260 -22.92 14.90 42.68
CA SER A 260 -22.88 15.62 41.40
C SER A 260 -22.95 17.14 41.68
N HIS A 261 -21.79 17.78 41.71
CA HIS A 261 -21.74 19.22 41.44
C HIS A 261 -22.11 19.46 39.96
N PRO A 262 -23.03 20.41 39.67
CA PRO A 262 -23.36 20.74 38.29
C PRO A 262 -22.14 21.34 37.59
N GLY A 263 -21.48 20.55 36.77
CA GLY A 263 -20.28 20.94 36.02
C GLY A 263 -19.20 19.85 35.89
N PHE A 264 -19.36 18.68 36.48
CA PHE A 264 -18.44 17.58 36.34
C PHE A 264 -18.94 16.53 35.27
N SER A 265 -18.76 16.83 34.03
CA SER A 265 -18.84 15.79 33.02
C SER A 265 -17.58 14.91 33.10
N LYS A 266 -17.75 13.60 33.22
CA LYS A 266 -16.64 12.64 33.27
C LYS A 266 -16.11 12.40 31.86
N PHE A 267 -15.10 13.14 31.46
CA PHE A 267 -14.40 12.89 30.21
C PHE A 267 -13.32 11.83 30.40
N GLN A 268 -13.19 10.93 29.43
CA GLN A 268 -12.19 9.88 29.39
C GLN A 268 -11.47 9.92 28.06
N LEU A 269 -10.14 10.02 28.09
CA LEU A 269 -9.28 9.94 26.92
C LEU A 269 -8.80 8.50 26.75
N ASN A 270 -9.12 7.90 25.63
CA ASN A 270 -8.62 6.59 25.25
C ASN A 270 -7.30 6.76 24.50
N VAL A 271 -6.26 6.12 25.00
CA VAL A 271 -4.93 6.12 24.40
C VAL A 271 -4.44 4.69 24.22
N GLU A 272 -3.47 4.47 23.35
CA GLU A 272 -2.84 3.16 23.17
C GLU A 272 -1.32 3.34 23.19
N LEU A 273 -0.68 2.56 24.04
CA LEU A 273 0.78 2.43 24.11
C LEU A 273 1.22 1.23 23.28
N PRO A 274 2.46 1.20 22.79
CA PRO A 274 3.00 0.06 22.06
C PRO A 274 2.81 -1.25 22.82
N ARG A 275 2.66 -2.34 22.08
CA ARG A 275 2.56 -3.69 22.65
C ARG A 275 3.86 -4.42 22.41
N PHE A 276 4.37 -5.02 23.46
CA PHE A 276 5.57 -5.84 23.42
C PHE A 276 5.17 -7.29 23.68
N ASP A 277 5.79 -8.24 22.99
CA ASP A 277 5.51 -9.67 23.14
C ASP A 277 5.90 -10.20 24.52
N PHE A 278 6.92 -9.59 25.12
CA PHE A 278 7.36 -9.89 26.49
C PHE A 278 7.12 -8.70 27.42
N PRO A 279 6.95 -8.94 28.74
CA PRO A 279 7.00 -7.88 29.71
C PRO A 279 8.36 -7.16 29.65
N VAL A 280 8.35 -5.84 29.63
CA VAL A 280 9.57 -5.02 29.66
C VAL A 280 9.71 -4.47 31.07
N VAL A 281 10.72 -4.92 31.78
CA VAL A 281 10.98 -4.54 33.19
C VAL A 281 12.03 -3.43 33.21
N PHE A 282 11.80 -2.43 34.05
CA PHE A 282 12.72 -1.31 34.22
C PHE A 282 14.12 -1.78 34.65
N ALA A 283 15.14 -1.28 33.98
CA ALA A 283 16.53 -1.35 34.41
C ALA A 283 17.18 0.00 34.13
N ASP A 284 17.97 0.47 35.07
CA ASP A 284 18.76 1.69 34.89
C ASP A 284 19.82 1.48 33.82
N LEU A 285 19.93 2.47 32.92
CA LEU A 285 21.03 2.54 31.95
C LEU A 285 22.26 3.10 32.71
N GLU A 286 23.23 2.25 32.95
CA GLU A 286 24.54 2.71 33.43
C GLU A 286 25.28 3.38 32.28
N TYR A 287 25.30 4.70 32.26
CA TYR A 287 26.17 5.47 31.38
C TYR A 287 27.57 5.45 31.97
N ASP A 288 28.50 4.76 31.36
CA ASP A 288 29.90 5.09 31.53
C ASP A 288 30.10 6.55 31.10
N PRO A 289 30.61 7.44 31.97
CA PRO A 289 30.88 8.80 31.56
C PRO A 289 31.80 8.75 30.32
N PRO A 290 31.40 9.35 29.17
CA PRO A 290 32.22 9.27 27.97
C PRO A 290 33.60 9.81 28.28
N PRO A 291 34.67 9.04 28.07
CA PRO A 291 36.02 9.53 28.32
C PRO A 291 36.22 10.73 27.40
N ILE A 292 36.45 11.88 27.99
CA ILE A 292 36.63 13.18 27.28
C ILE A 292 37.70 13.08 26.17
N SER A 293 38.66 12.15 26.31
CA SER A 293 39.66 11.80 25.33
C SER A 293 39.13 11.14 24.04
N ASN A 294 37.96 10.44 24.09
CA ASN A 294 37.42 9.76 22.92
C ASN A 294 36.58 10.68 22.01
N LEU A 295 36.14 11.83 22.48
CA LEU A 295 35.43 12.83 21.63
C LEU A 295 36.33 13.40 20.51
N GLN A 296 37.65 13.37 20.69
CA GLN A 296 38.62 13.79 19.68
C GLN A 296 38.89 12.70 18.63
N HIS A 297 38.71 11.40 18.97
CA HIS A 297 38.94 10.29 18.05
C HIS A 297 37.68 9.89 17.24
N ILE A 298 36.50 10.18 17.73
CA ILE A 298 35.24 9.86 17.03
C ILE A 298 35.10 10.73 15.76
N SER A 299 35.66 11.94 15.77
CA SER A 299 35.65 12.82 14.56
C SER A 299 36.55 12.33 13.42
N ALA A 300 37.57 11.51 13.70
CA ALA A 300 38.53 11.09 12.68
C ALA A 300 38.21 9.73 12.02
N SER A 301 37.51 8.80 12.71
CA SER A 301 37.26 7.46 12.17
C SER A 301 35.86 7.26 11.59
N GLN A 302 34.93 8.20 11.85
CA GLN A 302 33.58 8.16 11.26
C GLN A 302 33.38 9.15 10.10
N SER A 303 34.47 9.67 9.53
CA SER A 303 34.46 10.59 8.40
C SER A 303 33.89 10.01 7.09
N ASN A 304 33.52 8.72 7.06
CA ASN A 304 32.90 8.11 5.89
C ASN A 304 31.36 8.12 5.89
N VAL A 305 30.72 8.58 6.95
CA VAL A 305 29.28 8.87 6.92
C VAL A 305 29.13 10.40 6.81
N MET A 306 29.37 10.91 5.62
CA MET A 306 29.00 12.27 5.28
C MET A 306 27.47 12.33 5.24
N LEU A 307 26.86 12.70 6.34
CA LEU A 307 25.54 13.31 6.33
C LEU A 307 25.71 14.68 5.65
N LYS A 308 25.66 14.72 4.32
CA LYS A 308 25.47 15.98 3.61
C LYS A 308 24.12 16.52 4.03
N PRO A 309 24.02 17.69 4.66
CA PRO A 309 22.74 18.34 4.82
C PRO A 309 22.11 18.50 3.42
N PRO A 310 20.77 18.44 3.32
CA PRO A 310 20.13 18.73 2.03
C PRO A 310 20.64 20.05 1.46
N PRO A 311 20.72 20.20 0.15
CA PRO A 311 21.29 21.40 -0.50
C PRO A 311 20.70 22.72 -0.01
N GLU A 312 19.45 22.68 0.46
CA GLU A 312 18.70 23.84 0.96
C GLU A 312 19.19 24.36 2.32
N VAL A 313 19.95 23.58 3.07
CA VAL A 313 20.50 23.96 4.39
C VAL A 313 21.92 24.53 4.28
N GLN A 314 22.49 24.59 3.09
CA GLN A 314 23.86 25.07 2.85
C GLN A 314 23.99 26.61 2.76
N PHE A 315 22.94 27.38 3.01
CA PHE A 315 22.89 28.83 2.82
C PHE A 315 23.13 29.63 4.13
N GLY A 316 24.32 29.49 4.72
CA GLY A 316 24.77 30.40 5.77
C GLY A 316 26.15 30.93 5.44
N PRO A 317 26.43 32.24 5.54
CA PRO A 317 27.79 32.76 5.36
C PRO A 317 28.68 32.17 6.45
N GLY A 318 29.62 31.33 6.07
CA GLY A 318 30.63 30.74 6.97
C GLY A 318 30.56 29.19 7.08
N ILE A 319 29.50 28.51 6.64
CA ILE A 319 29.40 27.03 6.70
C ILE A 319 30.27 26.37 5.61
N ASN A 320 30.42 27.01 4.43
CA ASN A 320 31.25 26.51 3.35
C ASN A 320 32.76 26.62 3.60
N ALA A 321 33.16 27.50 4.51
CA ALA A 321 34.58 27.63 4.88
C ALA A 321 35.05 26.51 5.82
N LEU A 322 34.12 25.75 6.42
CA LEU A 322 34.40 24.65 7.37
C LEU A 322 34.36 23.25 6.74
N GLY A 323 33.82 23.14 5.52
CA GLY A 323 33.63 21.83 4.84
C GLY A 323 34.94 21.21 4.35
N ASP A 324 35.92 21.99 3.98
CA ASP A 324 37.20 21.47 3.45
C ASP A 324 38.33 21.44 4.48
N ALA A 325 38.12 22.00 5.65
CA ALA A 325 39.09 21.97 6.74
C ALA A 325 38.75 20.92 7.82
N ALA A 326 38.24 19.80 7.43
CA ALA A 326 37.85 18.69 8.33
C ALA A 326 39.05 17.96 8.96
N GLY A 327 40.07 18.67 9.32
CA GLY A 327 41.28 18.15 10.00
C GLY A 327 41.78 18.99 11.14
N GLY A 328 41.11 20.08 11.51
CA GLY A 328 41.59 20.98 12.56
C GLY A 328 41.01 20.65 13.96
N PRO A 329 41.83 20.68 15.02
CA PRO A 329 41.43 20.27 16.39
C PRO A 329 40.53 21.28 17.11
N GLY A 330 39.59 21.96 16.42
CA GLY A 330 38.79 23.03 17.01
C GLY A 330 37.30 23.05 16.65
N SER A 331 36.86 22.26 15.70
CA SER A 331 35.45 22.28 15.26
C SER A 331 34.57 21.41 16.16
N ARG A 332 34.12 21.99 17.26
CA ARG A 332 33.07 21.37 18.11
C ARG A 332 31.68 21.69 17.53
N LEU A 333 31.33 21.11 16.38
CA LEU A 333 29.97 21.14 15.90
C LEU A 333 29.17 20.09 16.68
N MET A 334 28.32 20.57 17.57
CA MET A 334 27.34 19.73 18.23
C MET A 334 26.21 19.46 17.24
N LYS A 335 25.88 18.20 17.01
CA LYS A 335 24.76 17.79 16.18
C LYS A 335 23.47 18.08 16.94
N VAL A 336 22.77 19.15 16.56
CA VAL A 336 21.44 19.43 17.08
C VAL A 336 20.44 18.75 16.18
N TYR A 337 19.61 17.87 16.73
CA TYR A 337 18.50 17.28 16.02
C TYR A 337 17.42 18.34 15.84
N ASP A 338 17.15 18.71 14.61
CA ASP A 338 16.04 19.57 14.25
C ASP A 338 14.94 18.71 13.60
N PRO A 339 13.81 18.46 14.28
CA PRO A 339 12.73 17.65 13.74
C PRO A 339 12.07 18.28 12.51
N GLU A 340 12.24 19.58 12.27
CA GLU A 340 11.70 20.27 11.10
C GLU A 340 12.54 20.03 9.85
N VAL A 341 13.84 19.88 9.97
CA VAL A 341 14.76 19.61 8.84
C VAL A 341 14.67 18.17 8.33
N GLY A 342 14.23 17.23 9.17
CA GLY A 342 14.06 15.83 8.79
C GLY A 342 12.70 15.48 8.20
N ALA A 343 11.71 16.36 8.34
CA ALA A 343 10.37 16.15 7.81
C ALA A 343 10.30 16.59 6.33
N ARG A 344 9.90 15.67 5.44
CA ARG A 344 9.63 15.99 4.02
C ARG A 344 8.53 17.05 3.86
N ASP A 345 7.65 17.20 4.87
CA ASP A 345 6.58 18.18 4.93
C ASP A 345 6.73 19.02 6.19
N ASN A 346 6.71 20.34 6.03
CA ASN A 346 6.69 21.27 7.16
C ASN A 346 5.42 21.05 8.01
N PRO A 347 5.54 20.61 9.29
CA PRO A 347 4.38 20.32 10.12
C PRO A 347 3.46 21.54 10.33
N ALA A 348 4.02 22.74 10.40
CA ALA A 348 3.25 23.96 10.55
C ALA A 348 2.46 24.30 9.28
N GLU A 349 3.06 24.11 8.12
CA GLU A 349 2.40 24.32 6.83
C GLU A 349 1.33 23.24 6.56
N SER A 350 1.64 22.01 6.83
CA SER A 350 0.69 20.89 6.78
C SER A 350 -0.50 21.14 7.72
N LYS A 351 -0.26 21.69 8.89
CA LYS A 351 -1.28 22.04 9.88
C LYS A 351 -2.12 23.24 9.45
N HIS A 352 -1.48 24.26 8.89
CA HIS A 352 -2.18 25.43 8.32
C HIS A 352 -3.06 24.99 7.14
N ARG A 353 -2.55 24.17 6.25
CA ARG A 353 -3.32 23.59 5.14
C ARG A 353 -4.52 22.80 5.62
N ARG A 354 -4.36 22.00 6.70
CA ARG A 354 -5.48 21.24 7.31
C ARG A 354 -6.54 22.16 7.91
N LEU A 355 -6.15 23.24 8.55
CA LEU A 355 -7.10 24.23 9.10
C LEU A 355 -7.87 24.95 8.00
N VAL A 356 -7.19 25.39 6.95
CA VAL A 356 -7.81 26.01 5.77
C VAL A 356 -8.75 25.00 5.09
N ARG A 357 -8.31 23.75 4.96
CA ARG A 357 -9.11 22.65 4.43
C ARG A 357 -10.41 22.43 5.21
N SER A 358 -10.33 22.39 6.55
CA SER A 358 -11.50 22.15 7.39
C SER A 358 -12.57 23.25 7.22
N GLN A 359 -12.14 24.49 7.04
CA GLN A 359 -13.06 25.60 6.79
C GLN A 359 -13.74 25.55 5.42
N HIS A 360 -13.03 25.06 4.38
CA HIS A 360 -13.54 25.00 3.02
C HIS A 360 -14.27 23.69 2.68
N ARG A 361 -13.98 22.58 3.38
CA ARG A 361 -14.56 21.26 3.10
C ARG A 361 -15.99 21.05 3.56
N HIS A 362 -16.54 21.91 4.42
CA HIS A 362 -17.86 21.71 5.04
C HIS A 362 -18.94 22.67 4.54
N GLY A 363 -18.77 23.30 3.40
CA GLY A 363 -19.75 24.19 2.81
C GLY A 363 -21.04 23.47 2.42
N VAL A 364 -22.17 23.88 3.00
CA VAL A 364 -23.52 23.36 2.66
C VAL A 364 -23.89 23.62 1.20
N LEU A 365 -23.20 24.58 0.55
CA LEU A 365 -23.46 25.06 -0.81
C LEU A 365 -22.75 24.29 -1.93
N ASP A 366 -21.95 23.25 -1.60
CA ASP A 366 -21.09 22.56 -2.60
C ASP A 366 -21.88 21.78 -3.65
N LYS A 367 -23.15 21.43 -3.41
CA LYS A 367 -23.93 20.58 -4.32
C LYS A 367 -24.22 21.22 -5.67
N ASP A 368 -24.36 22.55 -5.71
CA ASP A 368 -24.69 23.30 -6.92
C ASP A 368 -23.47 24.06 -7.48
N LEU A 369 -22.30 23.85 -6.90
CA LEU A 369 -21.08 24.56 -7.28
C LEU A 369 -20.61 24.12 -8.67
N LYS A 370 -20.45 25.08 -9.58
CA LYS A 370 -19.92 24.85 -10.93
C LYS A 370 -18.55 25.52 -11.06
N PRO A 371 -17.56 24.84 -11.67
CA PRO A 371 -16.26 25.44 -11.90
C PRO A 371 -16.35 26.55 -12.97
N ASN A 372 -15.63 27.63 -12.78
CA ASN A 372 -15.40 28.64 -13.82
C ASN A 372 -14.47 28.07 -14.90
N ALA A 373 -14.25 28.79 -16.01
CA ALA A 373 -13.46 28.33 -17.15
C ALA A 373 -12.03 27.92 -16.71
N LYS A 374 -11.34 28.77 -15.93
CA LYS A 374 -9.97 28.49 -15.46
C LYS A 374 -9.89 27.23 -14.58
N VAL A 375 -10.80 27.13 -13.62
CA VAL A 375 -10.86 25.94 -12.72
C VAL A 375 -11.24 24.69 -13.48
N ARG A 376 -12.09 24.79 -14.50
CA ARG A 376 -12.43 23.66 -15.35
C ARG A 376 -11.22 23.15 -16.12
N ASP A 377 -10.40 24.05 -16.67
CA ASP A 377 -9.19 23.68 -17.39
C ASP A 377 -8.17 23.02 -16.46
N GLU A 378 -8.02 23.54 -15.24
CA GLU A 378 -7.20 22.93 -14.19
C GLU A 378 -7.72 21.55 -13.78
N LEU A 379 -9.00 21.38 -13.58
CA LEU A 379 -9.60 20.06 -13.31
C LEU A 379 -9.38 19.09 -14.47
N ASN A 380 -9.53 19.53 -15.73
CA ASN A 380 -9.27 18.69 -16.90
C ASN A 380 -7.81 18.25 -16.97
N LEU A 381 -6.87 19.12 -16.61
CA LEU A 381 -5.46 18.78 -16.52
C LEU A 381 -5.24 17.69 -15.45
N ILE A 382 -5.81 17.85 -14.25
CA ILE A 382 -5.72 16.85 -13.19
C ILE A 382 -6.31 15.51 -13.63
N MET A 383 -7.44 15.53 -14.36
CA MET A 383 -8.06 14.30 -14.87
C MET A 383 -7.20 13.58 -15.91
N SER A 384 -6.30 14.28 -16.60
CA SER A 384 -5.37 13.69 -17.57
C SER A 384 -4.16 13.00 -16.91
N TYR A 385 -3.90 13.21 -15.62
CA TYR A 385 -2.77 12.60 -14.94
C TYR A 385 -2.85 11.07 -14.91
N SER A 386 -1.69 10.43 -15.08
CA SER A 386 -1.57 8.98 -14.99
C SER A 386 -1.90 8.46 -13.56
N PRO A 387 -2.24 7.17 -13.40
CA PRO A 387 -2.50 6.57 -12.10
C PRO A 387 -1.36 6.71 -11.08
N THR A 388 -0.13 6.79 -11.57
CA THR A 388 1.07 6.92 -10.74
C THR A 388 1.37 8.35 -10.27
N HIS A 389 0.60 9.35 -10.76
CA HIS A 389 0.79 10.73 -10.37
C HIS A 389 0.29 10.98 -8.94
N THR A 390 1.13 11.57 -8.09
CA THR A 390 0.77 11.95 -6.73
C THR A 390 0.13 13.33 -6.74
N LEU A 391 -1.14 13.41 -6.32
CA LEU A 391 -1.87 14.67 -6.25
C LEU A 391 -1.33 15.56 -5.13
N THR A 392 -1.13 16.84 -5.41
CA THR A 392 -0.80 17.84 -4.41
C THR A 392 -1.98 18.09 -3.47
N PRO A 393 -1.77 18.62 -2.26
CA PRO A 393 -2.87 18.97 -1.36
C PRO A 393 -3.88 19.93 -1.98
N GLU A 394 -3.43 20.89 -2.76
CA GLU A 394 -4.27 21.88 -3.45
C GLU A 394 -5.15 21.22 -4.51
N GLU A 395 -4.61 20.32 -5.31
CA GLU A 395 -5.36 19.52 -6.29
C GLU A 395 -6.42 18.64 -5.60
N LYS A 396 -6.05 17.99 -4.48
CA LYS A 396 -7.01 17.22 -3.68
C LYS A 396 -8.15 18.09 -3.15
N ASP A 397 -7.87 19.29 -2.69
CA ASP A 397 -8.88 20.23 -2.21
C ASP A 397 -9.78 20.71 -3.34
N LEU A 398 -9.20 20.96 -4.52
CA LEU A 398 -9.95 21.36 -5.70
C LEU A 398 -10.93 20.25 -6.14
N ILE A 399 -10.46 19.01 -6.21
CA ILE A 399 -11.27 17.84 -6.54
C ILE A 399 -12.40 17.67 -5.50
N TRP A 400 -12.08 17.75 -4.23
CA TRP A 400 -13.08 17.61 -3.16
C TRP A 400 -14.15 18.72 -3.22
N LYS A 401 -13.74 19.96 -3.49
CA LYS A 401 -14.64 21.10 -3.63
C LYS A 401 -15.66 20.89 -4.74
N PHE A 402 -15.23 20.36 -5.88
CA PHE A 402 -16.10 20.14 -7.05
C PHE A 402 -16.59 18.69 -7.18
N ARG A 403 -16.54 17.88 -6.11
CA ARG A 403 -16.91 16.46 -6.11
C ARG A 403 -18.27 16.14 -6.71
N TYR A 404 -19.29 16.99 -6.49
CA TYR A 404 -20.63 16.79 -7.06
C TYR A 404 -20.70 17.10 -8.56
N HIS A 405 -19.90 18.04 -9.03
CA HIS A 405 -19.78 18.34 -10.46
C HIS A 405 -19.05 17.21 -11.19
N LEU A 406 -18.01 16.68 -10.57
CA LEU A 406 -17.14 15.64 -11.13
C LEU A 406 -17.80 14.27 -11.22
N THR A 407 -18.93 14.02 -10.52
CA THR A 407 -19.65 12.74 -10.63
C THR A 407 -20.09 12.40 -12.06
N ARG A 408 -20.09 13.37 -12.96
CA ARG A 408 -20.44 13.20 -14.38
C ARG A 408 -19.25 12.79 -15.25
N ASP A 409 -18.02 12.88 -14.73
CA ASP A 409 -16.80 12.50 -15.43
C ASP A 409 -16.24 11.19 -14.84
N LYS A 410 -16.28 10.11 -15.65
CA LYS A 410 -15.78 8.80 -15.23
C LYS A 410 -14.29 8.83 -14.85
N ARG A 411 -13.45 9.66 -15.50
CA ARG A 411 -12.01 9.78 -15.25
C ARG A 411 -11.68 10.35 -13.88
N ALA A 412 -12.65 10.99 -13.23
CA ALA A 412 -12.42 11.71 -11.98
C ALA A 412 -12.55 10.83 -10.73
N VAL A 413 -13.10 9.62 -10.83
CA VAL A 413 -13.40 8.79 -9.66
C VAL A 413 -12.15 8.41 -8.86
N THR A 414 -11.09 7.96 -9.52
CA THR A 414 -9.85 7.55 -8.85
C THR A 414 -9.15 8.75 -8.18
N LYS A 415 -9.12 9.90 -8.86
CA LYS A 415 -8.60 11.16 -8.31
C LYS A 415 -9.45 11.65 -7.13
N PHE A 416 -10.77 11.53 -7.23
CA PHE A 416 -11.67 11.84 -6.12
C PHE A 416 -11.38 10.95 -4.90
N VAL A 417 -11.32 9.63 -5.08
CA VAL A 417 -11.02 8.70 -3.97
C VAL A 417 -9.66 8.99 -3.32
N LYS A 418 -8.63 9.35 -4.12
CA LYS A 418 -7.31 9.79 -3.62
C LYS A 418 -7.34 11.14 -2.90
N SER A 419 -8.37 11.95 -3.12
CA SER A 419 -8.52 13.27 -2.48
C SER A 419 -9.23 13.20 -1.12
N VAL A 420 -9.88 12.08 -0.79
CA VAL A 420 -10.68 11.91 0.43
C VAL A 420 -9.77 11.65 1.63
N ASN A 421 -10.08 12.31 2.74
CA ASN A 421 -9.49 11.95 4.02
C ASN A 421 -10.30 10.81 4.67
N TRP A 422 -9.91 9.57 4.41
CA TRP A 422 -10.60 8.38 4.92
C TRP A 422 -10.55 8.22 6.44
N GLN A 423 -9.69 8.96 7.13
CA GLN A 423 -9.64 8.99 8.59
C GLN A 423 -10.73 9.89 9.20
N ASP A 424 -11.27 10.81 8.42
CA ASP A 424 -12.42 11.63 8.81
C ASP A 424 -13.72 10.89 8.47
N HIS A 425 -14.43 10.44 9.50
CA HIS A 425 -15.68 9.70 9.35
C HIS A 425 -16.76 10.47 8.54
N SER A 426 -16.81 11.78 8.68
CA SER A 426 -17.74 12.66 7.97
C SER A 426 -17.43 12.71 6.47
N GLU A 427 -16.14 12.91 6.11
CA GLU A 427 -15.70 12.89 4.72
C GLU A 427 -15.88 11.51 4.11
N ALA A 428 -15.46 10.45 4.81
CA ALA A 428 -15.60 9.07 4.35
C ALA A 428 -17.07 8.70 4.07
N LYS A 429 -18.00 9.04 4.98
CA LYS A 429 -19.43 8.81 4.77
C LYS A 429 -19.98 9.57 3.58
N GLN A 430 -19.58 10.84 3.42
CA GLN A 430 -19.98 11.64 2.28
C GLN A 430 -19.38 11.13 0.97
N ALA A 431 -18.11 10.70 0.98
CA ALA A 431 -17.44 10.12 -0.18
C ALA A 431 -18.17 8.88 -0.68
N VAL A 432 -18.56 7.96 0.21
CA VAL A 432 -19.33 6.76 -0.14
C VAL A 432 -20.69 7.13 -0.75
N GLN A 433 -21.38 8.16 -0.21
CA GLN A 433 -22.66 8.63 -0.78
C GLN A 433 -22.45 9.25 -2.18
N VAL A 434 -21.37 9.96 -2.42
CA VAL A 434 -21.03 10.55 -3.72
C VAL A 434 -20.65 9.47 -4.72
N LEU A 435 -19.88 8.44 -4.31
CA LEU A 435 -19.54 7.28 -5.14
C LEU A 435 -20.79 6.58 -5.68
N GLY A 436 -21.82 6.41 -4.86
CA GLY A 436 -23.09 5.79 -5.30
C GLY A 436 -23.86 6.58 -6.36
N ARG A 437 -23.46 7.83 -6.64
CA ARG A 437 -24.05 8.70 -7.68
C ARG A 437 -23.15 8.91 -8.88
N TRP A 438 -21.96 8.31 -8.85
CA TRP A 438 -20.98 8.49 -9.92
C TRP A 438 -21.44 7.82 -11.21
N THR A 439 -21.11 8.45 -12.34
CA THR A 439 -21.30 7.80 -13.64
C THR A 439 -20.49 6.51 -13.72
N GLU A 440 -20.92 5.59 -14.56
CA GLU A 440 -20.24 4.30 -14.71
C GLU A 440 -18.79 4.50 -15.15
N ILE A 441 -17.87 3.87 -14.39
CA ILE A 441 -16.42 3.95 -14.61
C ILE A 441 -15.94 2.87 -15.58
N ASP A 442 -14.76 3.04 -16.11
CA ASP A 442 -14.10 2.03 -16.96
C ASP A 442 -13.45 0.93 -16.09
N VAL A 443 -13.07 -0.18 -16.72
CA VAL A 443 -12.44 -1.31 -16.00
C VAL A 443 -11.07 -0.93 -15.46
N ASP A 444 -10.32 -0.09 -16.15
CA ASP A 444 -9.00 0.40 -15.70
C ASP A 444 -9.10 1.20 -14.40
N ASP A 445 -10.13 2.06 -14.24
CA ASP A 445 -10.41 2.75 -12.98
C ASP A 445 -10.79 1.77 -11.85
N ALA A 446 -11.61 0.76 -12.17
CA ALA A 446 -11.97 -0.26 -11.19
C ALA A 446 -10.76 -1.07 -10.71
N LEU A 447 -9.85 -1.42 -11.61
CA LEU A 447 -8.60 -2.10 -11.26
C LEU A 447 -7.69 -1.22 -10.40
N GLU A 448 -7.60 0.09 -10.69
CA GLU A 448 -6.85 1.04 -9.86
C GLU A 448 -7.37 1.05 -8.42
N LEU A 449 -8.70 1.08 -8.24
CA LEU A 449 -9.36 1.10 -6.92
C LEU A 449 -9.19 -0.19 -6.11
N LEU A 450 -8.75 -1.28 -6.71
CA LEU A 450 -8.40 -2.53 -6.03
C LEU A 450 -6.93 -2.60 -5.59
N GLY A 451 -6.13 -1.61 -5.92
CA GLY A 451 -4.71 -1.55 -5.58
C GLY A 451 -4.44 -1.33 -4.09
N PRO A 452 -3.15 -1.45 -3.69
CA PRO A 452 -2.71 -1.35 -2.28
C PRO A 452 -2.98 0.02 -1.65
N SER A 453 -3.14 1.06 -2.45
CA SER A 453 -3.39 2.43 -1.96
C SER A 453 -4.83 2.66 -1.47
N PHE A 454 -5.74 1.72 -1.71
CA PHE A 454 -7.16 1.87 -1.42
C PHE A 454 -7.63 0.81 -0.43
N ASP A 455 -7.63 1.18 0.86
CA ASP A 455 -7.90 0.29 1.97
C ASP A 455 -9.39 0.31 2.41
N ASN A 456 -10.18 1.24 1.86
CA ASN A 456 -11.58 1.39 2.25
C ASN A 456 -12.47 0.35 1.58
N GLN A 457 -13.16 -0.46 2.40
CA GLN A 457 -14.03 -1.54 1.93
C GLN A 457 -15.14 -1.09 0.99
N ALA A 458 -15.75 0.09 1.21
CA ALA A 458 -16.80 0.60 0.33
C ALA A 458 -16.27 0.99 -1.06
N VAL A 459 -15.02 1.48 -1.14
CA VAL A 459 -14.36 1.79 -2.41
C VAL A 459 -14.07 0.50 -3.18
N ARG A 460 -13.55 -0.52 -2.49
CA ARG A 460 -13.28 -1.83 -3.10
C ARG A 460 -14.56 -2.50 -3.58
N ALA A 461 -15.63 -2.45 -2.77
CA ALA A 461 -16.94 -2.96 -3.17
C ALA A 461 -17.49 -2.24 -4.41
N TYR A 462 -17.34 -0.91 -4.49
CA TYR A 462 -17.71 -0.14 -5.67
C TYR A 462 -16.95 -0.58 -6.94
N ALA A 463 -15.66 -0.81 -6.82
CA ALA A 463 -14.82 -1.32 -7.91
C ALA A 463 -15.27 -2.72 -8.37
N VAL A 464 -15.56 -3.62 -7.44
CA VAL A 464 -16.06 -4.98 -7.74
C VAL A 464 -17.40 -4.94 -8.46
N GLU A 465 -18.32 -4.05 -8.07
CA GLU A 465 -19.61 -3.88 -8.76
C GLU A 465 -19.45 -3.47 -10.23
N ARG A 466 -18.39 -2.72 -10.55
CA ARG A 466 -18.06 -2.43 -11.94
C ARG A 466 -17.53 -3.68 -12.67
N LEU A 467 -16.67 -4.46 -12.02
CA LEU A 467 -16.13 -5.70 -12.59
C LEU A 467 -17.21 -6.78 -12.79
N ARG A 468 -18.29 -6.77 -12.02
CA ARG A 468 -19.45 -7.67 -12.21
C ARG A 468 -20.09 -7.55 -13.59
N LYS A 469 -19.96 -6.37 -14.22
CA LYS A 469 -20.50 -6.09 -15.56
C LYS A 469 -19.61 -6.57 -16.70
N ALA A 470 -18.35 -6.86 -16.41
CA ALA A 470 -17.42 -7.44 -17.38
C ALA A 470 -17.83 -8.89 -17.70
N ASP A 471 -17.67 -9.30 -18.95
CA ASP A 471 -17.86 -10.69 -19.34
C ASP A 471 -16.68 -11.58 -18.87
N ASP A 472 -16.86 -12.90 -18.95
CA ASP A 472 -15.85 -13.83 -18.48
C ASP A 472 -14.56 -13.80 -19.31
N HIS A 473 -14.68 -13.44 -20.59
CA HIS A 473 -13.53 -13.30 -21.49
C HIS A 473 -12.68 -12.08 -21.08
N GLU A 474 -13.34 -10.98 -20.79
CA GLU A 474 -12.67 -9.76 -20.29
C GLU A 474 -12.04 -10.00 -18.91
N LEU A 475 -12.77 -10.65 -17.99
CA LEU A 475 -12.25 -11.00 -16.67
C LEU A 475 -11.02 -11.90 -16.72
N LEU A 476 -10.96 -12.82 -17.68
CA LEU A 476 -9.82 -13.72 -17.85
C LEU A 476 -8.52 -12.96 -18.13
N LEU A 477 -8.60 -11.81 -18.82
CA LEU A 477 -7.45 -10.96 -19.11
C LEU A 477 -6.85 -10.32 -17.86
N TYR A 478 -7.63 -10.15 -16.81
CA TYR A 478 -7.21 -9.50 -15.57
C TYR A 478 -7.13 -10.46 -14.38
N LEU A 479 -7.49 -11.72 -14.58
CA LEU A 479 -7.66 -12.69 -13.49
C LEU A 479 -6.41 -12.87 -12.65
N LEU A 480 -5.22 -12.88 -13.27
CA LEU A 480 -3.96 -12.99 -12.55
C LEU A 480 -3.78 -11.85 -11.55
N GLN A 481 -4.02 -10.61 -11.99
CA GLN A 481 -3.93 -9.41 -11.14
C GLN A 481 -5.03 -9.36 -10.09
N LEU A 482 -6.23 -9.81 -10.43
CA LEU A 482 -7.35 -9.88 -9.47
C LEU A 482 -7.07 -10.90 -8.36
N VAL A 483 -6.42 -12.01 -8.67
CA VAL A 483 -5.94 -12.97 -7.66
C VAL A 483 -4.89 -12.32 -6.76
N GLN A 484 -3.95 -11.56 -7.31
CA GLN A 484 -2.97 -10.82 -6.51
C GLN A 484 -3.62 -9.75 -5.63
N ALA A 485 -4.70 -9.11 -6.08
CA ALA A 485 -5.42 -8.09 -5.31
C ALA A 485 -6.17 -8.65 -4.08
N LEU A 486 -6.35 -9.97 -3.97
CA LEU A 486 -6.97 -10.62 -2.81
C LEU A 486 -6.21 -10.36 -1.50
N LYS A 487 -4.90 -10.22 -1.55
CA LYS A 487 -4.08 -9.93 -0.35
C LYS A 487 -4.32 -8.55 0.25
N TYR A 488 -4.88 -7.61 -0.54
CA TYR A 488 -5.25 -6.28 -0.05
C TYR A 488 -6.65 -6.24 0.57
N GLU A 489 -7.37 -7.37 0.59
CA GLU A 489 -8.64 -7.48 1.28
C GLU A 489 -8.42 -7.91 2.74
N HIS A 490 -9.20 -7.35 3.66
CA HIS A 490 -9.10 -7.68 5.09
C HIS A 490 -9.78 -9.02 5.40
N ILE A 491 -9.32 -10.09 4.77
CA ILE A 491 -9.81 -11.44 5.02
C ILE A 491 -9.08 -11.99 6.25
N ARG A 492 -9.78 -12.12 7.37
CA ARG A 492 -9.23 -12.76 8.56
C ARG A 492 -9.17 -14.28 8.38
N ALA A 493 -7.98 -14.87 8.47
CA ALA A 493 -7.78 -16.31 8.30
C ALA A 493 -8.54 -17.17 9.34
N ASP A 494 -8.81 -16.63 10.54
CA ASP A 494 -9.50 -17.31 11.65
C ASP A 494 -11.03 -17.13 11.67
N SER A 495 -11.58 -16.43 10.69
CA SER A 495 -12.99 -16.13 10.73
C SER A 495 -13.80 -17.21 10.05
N SER A 496 -14.89 -17.62 10.73
CA SER A 496 -16.01 -18.38 10.24
C SER A 496 -16.49 -17.92 8.86
N GLN A 497 -17.32 -18.68 8.17
CA GLN A 497 -17.93 -18.36 6.86
C GLN A 497 -18.43 -16.89 6.72
N GLU A 498 -18.73 -16.23 7.83
CA GLU A 498 -19.18 -14.82 7.88
C GLU A 498 -18.11 -13.82 7.41
N ALA A 499 -16.83 -14.09 7.55
CA ALA A 499 -15.78 -13.14 7.18
C ALA A 499 -15.49 -13.07 5.67
N ILE A 500 -15.85 -14.08 4.91
CA ILE A 500 -15.81 -14.03 3.45
C ILE A 500 -16.99 -13.25 2.90
N GLN A 501 -18.12 -13.21 3.63
CA GLN A 501 -19.24 -12.37 3.26
C GLN A 501 -18.89 -10.87 3.26
N ASP A 502 -17.84 -10.49 4.00
CA ASP A 502 -17.34 -9.10 4.03
C ASP A 502 -16.33 -8.79 2.90
N SER A 503 -15.78 -9.80 2.22
CA SER A 503 -14.86 -9.62 1.10
C SER A 503 -15.59 -9.60 -0.24
N SER A 504 -15.76 -8.41 -0.81
CA SER A 504 -16.46 -8.25 -2.08
C SER A 504 -15.72 -8.88 -3.27
N LEU A 505 -14.38 -8.77 -3.33
CA LEU A 505 -13.58 -9.32 -4.44
C LEU A 505 -13.48 -10.84 -4.39
N ALA A 506 -13.14 -11.41 -3.24
CA ALA A 506 -13.05 -12.88 -3.09
C ALA A 506 -14.38 -13.56 -3.41
N GLN A 507 -15.50 -13.07 -2.85
CA GLN A 507 -16.82 -13.59 -3.11
C GLN A 507 -17.20 -13.49 -4.60
N PHE A 508 -16.88 -12.36 -5.23
CA PHE A 508 -17.12 -12.16 -6.66
C PHE A 508 -16.35 -13.16 -7.51
N LEU A 509 -15.04 -13.31 -7.27
CA LEU A 509 -14.19 -14.22 -8.05
C LEU A 509 -14.60 -15.69 -7.84
N ILE A 510 -14.88 -16.08 -6.60
CA ILE A 510 -15.35 -17.44 -6.28
C ILE A 510 -16.65 -17.75 -7.02
N SER A 511 -17.63 -16.84 -6.96
CA SER A 511 -18.93 -17.04 -7.62
C SER A 511 -18.79 -17.15 -9.14
N ARG A 512 -18.00 -16.26 -9.78
CA ARG A 512 -17.80 -16.28 -11.23
C ARG A 512 -17.00 -17.52 -11.68
N ALA A 513 -15.94 -17.85 -10.94
CA ALA A 513 -15.11 -19.03 -11.23
C ALA A 513 -15.85 -20.35 -11.03
N ALA A 514 -16.72 -20.44 -10.05
CA ALA A 514 -17.55 -21.63 -9.84
C ALA A 514 -18.60 -21.82 -10.96
N GLY A 515 -19.11 -20.72 -11.52
CA GLY A 515 -20.11 -20.74 -12.61
C GLY A 515 -19.51 -20.98 -14.01
N ASN A 516 -18.20 -20.83 -14.20
CA ASN A 516 -17.51 -20.99 -15.49
C ASN A 516 -16.23 -21.80 -15.34
N PHE A 517 -16.20 -23.02 -15.89
CA PHE A 517 -15.05 -23.90 -15.75
C PHE A 517 -13.73 -23.35 -16.32
N LEU A 518 -13.78 -22.59 -17.42
CA LEU A 518 -12.57 -21.98 -18.01
C LEU A 518 -11.95 -20.97 -17.02
N LEU A 519 -12.77 -20.08 -16.48
CA LEU A 519 -12.33 -19.12 -15.47
C LEU A 519 -11.89 -19.81 -14.17
N GLY A 520 -12.66 -20.82 -13.74
CA GLY A 520 -12.39 -21.61 -12.54
C GLY A 520 -11.09 -22.40 -12.62
N ASN A 521 -10.73 -22.92 -13.79
CA ASN A 521 -9.47 -23.60 -14.02
C ASN A 521 -8.27 -22.67 -13.78
N TYR A 522 -8.24 -21.49 -14.42
CA TYR A 522 -7.14 -20.54 -14.22
C TYR A 522 -7.15 -19.95 -12.80
N PHE A 523 -8.32 -19.68 -12.24
CA PHE A 523 -8.45 -19.21 -10.85
C PHE A 523 -7.85 -20.23 -9.87
N HIS A 524 -8.18 -21.52 -10.05
CA HIS A 524 -7.60 -22.58 -9.23
C HIS A 524 -6.08 -22.63 -9.32
N TRP A 525 -5.53 -22.67 -10.54
CA TRP A 525 -4.09 -22.80 -10.72
C TRP A 525 -3.33 -21.57 -10.23
N TYR A 526 -3.84 -20.36 -10.43
CA TYR A 526 -3.23 -19.14 -9.90
C TYR A 526 -3.22 -19.13 -8.36
N LEU A 527 -4.32 -19.60 -7.72
CA LEU A 527 -4.35 -19.74 -6.26
C LEU A 527 -3.38 -20.81 -5.77
N MET A 528 -3.27 -21.96 -6.46
CA MET A 528 -2.37 -23.04 -6.03
C MET A 528 -0.91 -22.61 -6.01
N VAL A 529 -0.46 -21.86 -6.99
CA VAL A 529 0.91 -21.31 -7.03
C VAL A 529 1.17 -20.40 -5.84
N GLU A 530 0.23 -19.52 -5.50
CA GLU A 530 0.36 -18.61 -4.35
C GLU A 530 0.28 -19.38 -3.00
N CYS A 531 -0.50 -20.47 -2.92
CA CYS A 531 -0.53 -21.34 -1.75
C CYS A 531 0.78 -22.13 -1.55
N ASP A 532 1.48 -22.45 -2.64
CA ASP A 532 2.75 -23.21 -2.66
C ASP A 532 3.97 -22.31 -2.48
N ASP A 533 3.81 -20.99 -2.54
CA ASP A 533 4.92 -20.06 -2.33
C ASP A 533 5.31 -19.96 -0.85
N HIS A 534 6.44 -20.59 -0.52
CA HIS A 534 7.00 -20.62 0.83
C HIS A 534 8.12 -19.59 1.04
N SER A 535 8.28 -18.66 0.10
CA SER A 535 9.25 -17.58 0.25
C SER A 535 8.91 -16.67 1.44
N PRO A 536 9.91 -16.06 2.11
CA PRO A 536 9.68 -15.12 3.19
C PRO A 536 8.83 -13.91 2.76
N GLU A 537 8.96 -13.49 1.52
CA GLU A 537 8.29 -12.33 0.94
C GLU A 537 6.77 -12.52 0.83
N GLN A 538 6.32 -13.76 0.56
CA GLN A 538 4.89 -14.07 0.51
C GLN A 538 4.21 -13.92 1.87
N GLY A 539 4.92 -14.23 2.94
CA GLY A 539 4.37 -14.21 4.29
C GLY A 539 3.35 -15.32 4.57
N LEU A 540 3.16 -15.62 5.84
CA LEU A 540 2.20 -16.66 6.27
C LEU A 540 0.75 -16.18 6.09
N ASP A 541 0.48 -14.91 6.38
CA ASP A 541 -0.88 -14.36 6.35
C ASP A 541 -1.44 -14.35 4.93
N ASN A 542 -0.67 -13.87 3.94
CA ASN A 542 -1.09 -13.88 2.54
C ASN A 542 -1.36 -15.30 2.05
N ARG A 543 -0.47 -16.23 2.38
CA ARG A 543 -0.65 -17.65 2.02
C ARG A 543 -1.91 -18.25 2.63
N ASN A 544 -2.24 -17.91 3.88
CA ASN A 544 -3.47 -18.34 4.53
C ASN A 544 -4.72 -17.75 3.87
N ILE A 545 -4.65 -16.49 3.39
CA ILE A 545 -5.71 -15.87 2.59
C ILE A 545 -5.97 -16.70 1.33
N TYR A 546 -4.93 -16.98 0.53
CA TYR A 546 -5.06 -17.76 -0.70
C TYR A 546 -5.57 -19.17 -0.46
N ARG A 547 -5.09 -19.86 0.60
CA ARG A 547 -5.60 -21.19 0.99
C ARG A 547 -7.08 -21.16 1.35
N LYS A 548 -7.50 -20.13 2.10
CA LYS A 548 -8.90 -19.96 2.45
C LYS A 548 -9.76 -19.75 1.21
N VAL A 549 -9.37 -18.83 0.33
CA VAL A 549 -10.10 -18.56 -0.92
C VAL A 549 -10.16 -19.80 -1.80
N ALA A 550 -9.06 -20.57 -1.90
CA ALA A 550 -9.05 -21.84 -2.64
C ALA A 550 -10.00 -22.88 -2.05
N TYR A 551 -10.04 -23.01 -0.73
CA TYR A 551 -10.98 -23.90 -0.03
C TYR A 551 -12.43 -23.49 -0.28
N ASP A 552 -12.74 -22.21 -0.17
CA ASP A 552 -14.09 -21.69 -0.37
C ASP A 552 -14.55 -21.81 -1.83
N PHE A 553 -13.62 -21.58 -2.78
CA PHE A 553 -13.87 -21.84 -4.19
C PHE A 553 -14.25 -23.30 -4.44
N MET A 554 -13.49 -24.26 -3.88
CA MET A 554 -13.80 -25.67 -4.02
C MET A 554 -15.14 -26.07 -3.38
N THR A 555 -15.49 -25.39 -2.29
CA THR A 555 -16.77 -25.60 -1.60
C THR A 555 -17.93 -25.04 -2.41
N GLU A 556 -17.76 -23.86 -3.01
CA GLU A 556 -18.79 -23.23 -3.84
C GLU A 556 -18.95 -23.95 -5.20
N LEU A 557 -17.82 -24.41 -5.78
CA LEU A 557 -17.81 -25.19 -7.01
C LEU A 557 -18.69 -26.44 -6.91
N VAL A 558 -18.60 -27.19 -5.82
CA VAL A 558 -19.37 -28.42 -5.61
C VAL A 558 -20.88 -28.17 -5.57
N LYS A 559 -21.33 -26.96 -5.22
CA LYS A 559 -22.74 -26.58 -5.20
C LYS A 559 -23.33 -26.34 -6.60
N GLN A 560 -22.47 -26.15 -7.62
CA GLN A 560 -22.90 -25.96 -9.00
C GLN A 560 -23.39 -27.29 -9.61
N PRO A 561 -24.26 -27.24 -10.65
CA PRO A 561 -24.83 -28.47 -11.24
C PRO A 561 -23.79 -29.52 -11.64
N ASP A 562 -22.68 -29.14 -12.28
CA ASP A 562 -21.60 -30.04 -12.68
C ASP A 562 -20.36 -29.91 -11.79
N GLY A 563 -20.52 -29.36 -10.60
CA GLY A 563 -19.42 -28.94 -9.73
C GLY A 563 -18.60 -30.07 -9.17
N VAL A 564 -19.24 -31.21 -8.89
CA VAL A 564 -18.55 -32.44 -8.41
C VAL A 564 -17.59 -32.97 -9.49
N GLU A 565 -18.03 -33.01 -10.75
CA GLU A 565 -17.19 -33.46 -11.87
C GLU A 565 -16.09 -32.43 -12.17
N SER A 566 -16.41 -31.15 -12.10
CA SER A 566 -15.42 -30.08 -12.23
C SER A 566 -14.32 -30.18 -11.17
N ARG A 567 -14.68 -30.42 -9.92
CA ARG A 567 -13.72 -30.68 -8.83
C ARG A 567 -12.84 -31.89 -9.09
N LYS A 568 -13.44 -33.03 -9.51
CA LYS A 568 -12.68 -34.23 -9.89
C LYS A 568 -11.71 -33.93 -11.03
N THR A 569 -12.15 -33.17 -12.02
CA THR A 569 -11.32 -32.74 -13.14
C THR A 569 -10.10 -31.96 -12.66
N LEU A 570 -10.26 -30.98 -11.76
CA LEU A 570 -9.14 -30.22 -11.19
C LEU A 570 -8.17 -31.10 -10.41
N LEU A 571 -8.68 -32.10 -9.67
CA LEU A 571 -7.82 -33.07 -8.96
C LEU A 571 -7.01 -33.94 -9.93
N ARG A 572 -7.65 -34.46 -10.99
CA ARG A 572 -6.96 -35.21 -12.05
C ARG A 572 -5.91 -34.36 -12.81
N GLN A 573 -6.19 -33.09 -12.99
CA GLN A 573 -5.20 -32.17 -13.54
C GLN A 573 -3.96 -32.04 -12.61
N ALA A 574 -4.17 -31.96 -11.30
CA ALA A 574 -3.08 -31.94 -10.34
C ALA A 574 -2.25 -33.25 -10.36
N GLU A 575 -2.90 -34.42 -10.53
CA GLU A 575 -2.21 -35.69 -10.70
C GLU A 575 -1.37 -35.70 -11.98
N LEU A 576 -1.91 -35.22 -13.12
CA LEU A 576 -1.19 -35.09 -14.37
C LEU A 576 0.07 -34.21 -14.21
N ILE A 577 -0.07 -33.06 -13.57
CA ILE A 577 1.06 -32.15 -13.31
C ILE A 577 2.09 -32.80 -12.38
N ALA A 578 1.67 -33.55 -11.37
CA ALA A 578 2.59 -34.28 -10.48
C ALA A 578 3.41 -35.33 -11.22
N ILE A 579 2.78 -36.08 -12.14
CA ILE A 579 3.47 -37.05 -12.99
C ILE A 579 4.51 -36.36 -13.88
N LEU A 580 4.14 -35.27 -14.57
CA LEU A 580 5.05 -34.51 -15.42
C LEU A 580 6.20 -33.88 -14.60
N SER A 581 5.92 -33.34 -13.41
CA SER A 581 6.92 -32.77 -12.51
C SER A 581 7.93 -33.82 -12.06
N LYS A 582 7.46 -35.02 -11.73
CA LYS A 582 8.32 -36.15 -11.31
C LYS A 582 9.33 -36.50 -12.41
N ILE A 583 8.86 -36.81 -13.62
CA ILE A 583 9.76 -37.22 -14.71
C ILE A 583 10.67 -36.08 -15.15
N SER A 584 10.19 -34.85 -15.20
CA SER A 584 11.00 -33.69 -15.52
C SER A 584 12.11 -33.45 -14.48
N GLY A 585 11.80 -33.62 -13.18
CA GLY A 585 12.77 -33.55 -12.09
C GLY A 585 13.85 -34.63 -12.17
N GLU A 586 13.47 -35.90 -12.48
CA GLU A 586 14.39 -37.01 -12.68
C GLU A 586 15.34 -36.76 -13.84
N VAL A 587 14.83 -36.26 -14.95
CA VAL A 587 15.61 -35.94 -16.17
C VAL A 587 16.59 -34.78 -15.91
N LYS A 588 16.17 -33.78 -15.16
CA LYS A 588 17.03 -32.63 -14.80
C LYS A 588 18.21 -33.06 -13.94
N THR A 589 17.99 -33.89 -12.94
CA THR A 589 19.04 -34.35 -12.02
C THR A 589 19.93 -35.46 -12.62
N SER A 590 19.54 -36.12 -13.69
CA SER A 590 20.34 -37.15 -14.35
C SER A 590 21.52 -36.52 -15.10
N HIS A 591 22.68 -37.19 -15.02
CA HIS A 591 23.91 -36.86 -15.78
C HIS A 591 23.98 -37.55 -17.14
N GLU A 592 22.91 -38.13 -17.61
CA GLU A 592 22.86 -38.86 -18.89
C GLU A 592 22.92 -37.91 -20.11
N SER A 593 23.27 -38.47 -21.29
CA SER A 593 23.15 -37.72 -22.55
C SER A 593 21.69 -37.39 -22.89
N ILE A 594 21.45 -36.31 -23.63
CA ILE A 594 20.09 -35.88 -24.04
C ILE A 594 19.31 -36.99 -24.73
N ALA A 595 19.98 -37.80 -25.54
CA ALA A 595 19.34 -38.96 -26.19
C ALA A 595 18.80 -39.97 -25.15
N LYS A 596 19.64 -40.38 -24.18
CA LYS A 596 19.21 -41.29 -23.11
C LYS A 596 18.13 -40.68 -22.22
N LYS A 597 18.22 -39.38 -21.93
CA LYS A 597 17.16 -38.64 -21.22
C LYS A 597 15.83 -38.69 -21.97
N THR A 598 15.88 -38.48 -23.30
CA THR A 598 14.68 -38.56 -24.16
C THR A 598 14.09 -39.95 -24.15
N ASP A 599 14.90 -41.01 -24.27
CA ASP A 599 14.45 -42.41 -24.23
C ASP A 599 13.84 -42.74 -22.87
N ARG A 600 14.41 -42.23 -21.76
CA ARG A 600 13.85 -42.41 -20.41
C ARG A 600 12.45 -41.80 -20.30
N VAL A 601 12.25 -40.55 -20.80
CA VAL A 601 10.91 -39.94 -20.81
C VAL A 601 9.92 -40.74 -21.66
N LYS A 602 10.34 -41.19 -22.85
CA LYS A 602 9.49 -42.02 -23.69
C LYS A 602 9.05 -43.31 -23.00
N HIS A 603 10.00 -44.03 -22.37
CA HIS A 603 9.68 -45.23 -21.61
C HIS A 603 8.78 -44.97 -20.42
N PHE A 604 9.03 -43.86 -19.67
CA PHE A 604 8.18 -43.48 -18.57
C PHE A 604 6.74 -43.19 -19.01
N LEU A 605 6.54 -42.42 -20.08
CA LEU A 605 5.24 -42.05 -20.62
C LEU A 605 4.52 -43.26 -21.27
N ALA A 606 5.29 -44.25 -21.76
CA ALA A 606 4.75 -45.48 -22.33
C ALA A 606 4.42 -46.56 -21.27
N ASP A 607 4.90 -46.44 -20.02
CA ASP A 607 4.59 -47.36 -18.94
C ASP A 607 3.12 -47.28 -18.55
N PRO A 608 2.34 -48.38 -18.66
CA PRO A 608 0.94 -48.44 -18.28
C PRO A 608 0.67 -48.00 -16.84
N LYS A 609 1.67 -48.17 -15.94
CA LYS A 609 1.56 -47.77 -14.54
C LYS A 609 1.38 -46.27 -14.34
N ASN A 610 1.82 -45.46 -15.28
CA ASN A 610 1.70 -44.02 -15.22
C ASN A 610 0.42 -43.48 -15.87
N GLU A 611 -0.39 -44.34 -16.48
CA GLU A 611 -1.72 -44.04 -17.06
C GLU A 611 -1.71 -42.89 -18.09
N MET A 612 -0.53 -42.63 -18.72
CA MET A 612 -0.35 -41.52 -19.64
C MET A 612 -0.74 -41.86 -21.11
N LEU A 613 -0.70 -43.13 -21.51
CA LEU A 613 -1.05 -43.54 -22.88
C LEU A 613 -2.52 -43.34 -23.19
N THR A 614 -3.39 -43.60 -22.22
CA THR A 614 -4.83 -43.43 -22.32
C THR A 614 -5.36 -42.76 -21.09
N ILE A 615 -5.92 -41.58 -21.28
CA ILE A 615 -6.51 -40.72 -20.22
C ILE A 615 -8.04 -40.82 -20.40
N ASP A 616 -8.71 -41.62 -19.54
CA ASP A 616 -10.15 -41.84 -19.60
C ASP A 616 -10.78 -41.54 -18.21
N PRO A 617 -11.83 -40.73 -18.12
CA PRO A 617 -12.45 -39.91 -19.18
C PRO A 617 -11.49 -38.81 -19.71
N PRO A 618 -11.77 -38.23 -20.90
CA PRO A 618 -10.96 -37.15 -21.46
C PRO A 618 -10.76 -36.02 -20.43
N LEU A 619 -9.52 -35.50 -20.37
CA LEU A 619 -9.15 -34.50 -19.36
C LEU A 619 -8.90 -33.12 -20.01
N PRO A 620 -9.57 -32.04 -19.58
CA PRO A 620 -9.18 -30.68 -19.96
C PRO A 620 -7.75 -30.42 -19.51
N LEU A 621 -6.91 -29.90 -20.42
CA LEU A 621 -5.51 -29.62 -20.10
C LEU A 621 -5.43 -28.37 -19.21
N PRO A 622 -4.68 -28.37 -18.08
CA PRO A 622 -4.57 -27.19 -17.21
C PRO A 622 -4.15 -25.90 -17.94
N LEU A 623 -3.18 -26.04 -18.83
CA LEU A 623 -2.65 -24.96 -19.65
C LEU A 623 -3.70 -24.37 -20.61
N ASP A 624 -4.57 -25.22 -21.15
CA ASP A 624 -5.63 -24.85 -22.08
C ASP A 624 -6.86 -25.75 -21.87
N PRO A 625 -7.81 -25.36 -21.01
CA PRO A 625 -8.97 -26.18 -20.68
C PRO A 625 -9.91 -26.46 -21.87
N THR A 626 -9.75 -25.73 -22.98
CA THR A 626 -10.51 -25.98 -24.21
C THR A 626 -10.01 -27.22 -24.93
N MET A 627 -8.80 -27.70 -24.61
CA MET A 627 -8.19 -28.90 -25.18
C MET A 627 -8.45 -30.13 -24.29
N LEU A 628 -9.34 -30.99 -24.74
CA LEU A 628 -9.64 -32.28 -24.08
C LEU A 628 -8.63 -33.33 -24.55
N VAL A 629 -7.75 -33.76 -23.64
CA VAL A 629 -6.70 -34.74 -23.94
C VAL A 629 -7.13 -36.16 -23.53
N ILE A 630 -6.75 -37.15 -24.37
CA ILE A 630 -7.09 -38.56 -24.21
C ILE A 630 -5.85 -39.45 -24.05
N GLY A 631 -4.66 -38.88 -24.02
CA GLY A 631 -3.38 -39.56 -23.85
C GLY A 631 -2.23 -38.81 -24.43
N VAL A 632 -1.03 -39.36 -24.34
CA VAL A 632 0.21 -38.81 -24.91
C VAL A 632 0.73 -39.61 -26.10
N VAL A 633 1.62 -39.01 -26.86
CA VAL A 633 2.38 -39.66 -27.95
C VAL A 633 3.84 -39.78 -27.53
N PRO A 634 4.29 -40.87 -26.91
CA PRO A 634 5.65 -41.01 -26.37
C PRO A 634 6.72 -40.81 -27.43
N ASP A 635 6.51 -41.31 -28.67
CA ASP A 635 7.50 -41.20 -29.76
C ASP A 635 7.85 -39.78 -30.16
N GLU A 636 6.92 -38.82 -29.98
CA GLU A 636 7.10 -37.40 -30.30
C GLU A 636 7.68 -36.58 -29.16
N THR A 637 7.95 -37.25 -28.05
CA THR A 637 8.55 -36.61 -26.87
C THR A 637 10.03 -36.37 -27.08
N THR A 638 10.51 -35.19 -26.70
CA THR A 638 11.91 -34.79 -26.77
C THR A 638 12.35 -34.02 -25.52
N VAL A 639 13.63 -34.11 -25.19
CA VAL A 639 14.26 -33.30 -24.14
C VAL A 639 15.14 -32.25 -24.81
N PHE A 640 14.92 -30.96 -24.45
CA PHE A 640 15.75 -29.87 -24.98
C PHE A 640 17.13 -29.84 -24.33
N LYS A 641 18.15 -29.47 -25.13
CA LYS A 641 19.52 -29.25 -24.64
C LYS A 641 19.62 -27.89 -23.95
N SER A 642 19.29 -27.86 -22.67
CA SER A 642 19.52 -26.68 -21.79
C SER A 642 19.88 -27.18 -20.38
N SER A 643 20.32 -26.28 -19.52
CA SER A 643 20.65 -26.57 -18.12
C SER A 643 19.48 -27.18 -17.32
N LEU A 644 18.25 -26.79 -17.66
CA LEU A 644 17.02 -27.26 -17.02
C LEU A 644 16.40 -28.51 -17.69
N CYS A 645 16.89 -28.89 -18.87
CA CYS A 645 16.39 -30.04 -19.63
C CYS A 645 14.86 -30.07 -19.77
N PRO A 646 14.20 -29.03 -20.31
CA PRO A 646 12.74 -29.02 -20.46
C PRO A 646 12.29 -30.19 -21.31
N ILE A 647 11.12 -30.75 -21.01
CA ILE A 647 10.55 -31.87 -21.77
C ILE A 647 9.44 -31.38 -22.69
N LYS A 648 9.49 -31.75 -23.96
CA LYS A 648 8.35 -31.57 -24.88
C LYS A 648 7.49 -32.85 -24.83
N VAL A 649 6.22 -32.68 -24.51
CA VAL A 649 5.24 -33.76 -24.47
C VAL A 649 4.11 -33.44 -25.43
N THR A 650 3.77 -34.39 -26.32
CA THR A 650 2.67 -34.22 -27.28
C THR A 650 1.44 -34.98 -26.79
N PHE A 651 0.35 -34.29 -26.57
CA PHE A 651 -0.94 -34.85 -26.21
C PHE A 651 -1.78 -35.17 -27.45
N LYS A 652 -2.58 -36.27 -27.34
CA LYS A 652 -3.67 -36.59 -28.26
C LYS A 652 -4.93 -35.88 -27.76
N THR A 653 -5.66 -35.20 -28.64
CA THR A 653 -6.93 -34.57 -28.27
C THR A 653 -8.11 -35.37 -28.81
N THR A 654 -9.31 -35.14 -28.22
CA THR A 654 -10.56 -35.72 -28.69
C THR A 654 -10.90 -35.37 -30.13
N THR A 655 -10.39 -34.23 -30.63
CA THR A 655 -10.56 -33.78 -32.02
C THR A 655 -9.61 -34.47 -33.00
N GLY A 656 -8.73 -35.36 -32.56
CA GLY A 656 -7.69 -36.01 -33.35
C GLY A 656 -6.46 -35.11 -33.64
N LYS A 657 -6.49 -33.85 -33.23
CA LYS A 657 -5.35 -32.94 -33.34
C LYS A 657 -4.34 -33.24 -32.24
N LYS A 658 -3.07 -33.03 -32.54
CA LYS A 658 -2.00 -33.11 -31.53
C LYS A 658 -1.78 -31.76 -30.85
N TYR A 659 -1.58 -31.78 -29.53
CA TYR A 659 -1.30 -30.57 -28.75
C TYR A 659 0.02 -30.74 -27.99
N PRO A 660 1.14 -30.21 -28.53
CA PRO A 660 2.44 -30.30 -27.88
C PRO A 660 2.60 -29.21 -26.84
N ILE A 661 3.19 -29.55 -25.70
CA ILE A 661 3.58 -28.62 -24.63
C ILE A 661 5.05 -28.78 -24.29
N ILE A 662 5.64 -27.76 -23.71
CA ILE A 662 6.95 -27.81 -23.03
C ILE A 662 6.69 -27.75 -21.54
N PHE A 663 7.18 -28.71 -20.79
CA PHE A 663 7.14 -28.71 -19.33
C PHE A 663 8.53 -28.47 -18.76
N LYS A 664 8.65 -27.52 -17.86
CA LYS A 664 9.92 -27.10 -17.21
C LYS A 664 9.82 -27.34 -15.70
N THR A 665 10.92 -27.78 -15.10
CA THR A 665 11.09 -27.89 -13.65
C THR A 665 12.39 -27.20 -13.21
N GLY A 666 12.32 -26.44 -12.14
CA GLY A 666 13.44 -25.63 -11.60
C GLY A 666 13.54 -24.24 -12.23
N ASP A 667 12.46 -23.76 -12.83
CA ASP A 667 12.31 -22.42 -13.40
C ASP A 667 11.02 -21.79 -12.90
N ASP A 668 11.07 -20.50 -12.56
CA ASP A 668 9.90 -19.72 -12.13
C ASP A 668 9.19 -19.11 -13.34
N LEU A 669 8.14 -19.75 -13.82
CA LEU A 669 7.40 -19.30 -14.99
C LEU A 669 6.34 -18.22 -14.70
N ARG A 670 6.23 -17.71 -13.47
CA ARG A 670 5.26 -16.66 -13.13
C ARG A 670 5.55 -15.36 -13.88
N GLN A 671 6.84 -15.04 -14.10
CA GLN A 671 7.25 -13.88 -14.87
C GLN A 671 6.90 -14.01 -16.35
N ASP A 672 7.21 -15.15 -16.98
CA ASP A 672 6.81 -15.45 -18.36
C ASP A 672 5.29 -15.44 -18.52
N GLN A 673 4.56 -16.00 -17.56
CA GLN A 673 3.09 -16.00 -17.54
C GLN A 673 2.53 -14.58 -17.50
N LEU A 674 3.07 -13.69 -16.64
CA LEU A 674 2.68 -12.29 -16.59
C LEU A 674 2.93 -11.59 -17.92
N VAL A 675 4.12 -11.76 -18.49
CA VAL A 675 4.48 -11.11 -19.76
C VAL A 675 3.57 -11.55 -20.90
N ILE A 676 3.33 -12.84 -21.04
CA ILE A 676 2.44 -13.37 -22.09
C ILE A 676 1.00 -12.91 -21.87
N GLN A 677 0.54 -12.82 -20.64
CA GLN A 677 -0.80 -12.28 -20.35
C GLN A 677 -0.89 -10.80 -20.77
N ILE A 678 0.12 -9.99 -20.48
CA ILE A 678 0.15 -8.58 -20.88
C ILE A 678 0.26 -8.46 -22.43
N ILE A 679 1.01 -9.32 -23.09
CA ILE A 679 1.06 -9.38 -24.55
C ILE A 679 -0.32 -9.74 -25.13
N THR A 680 -1.03 -10.69 -24.53
CA THR A 680 -2.40 -11.05 -24.93
C THR A 680 -3.35 -9.87 -24.79
N LEU A 681 -3.26 -9.12 -23.70
CA LEU A 681 -4.04 -7.91 -23.50
C LEU A 681 -3.69 -6.84 -24.53
N MET A 682 -2.39 -6.58 -24.77
CA MET A 682 -1.94 -5.60 -25.76
C MET A 682 -2.41 -5.97 -27.17
N ASP A 683 -2.39 -7.25 -27.54
CA ASP A 683 -2.92 -7.74 -28.81
C ASP A 683 -4.43 -7.42 -28.96
N GLN A 684 -5.21 -7.68 -27.91
CA GLN A 684 -6.63 -7.32 -27.92
C GLN A 684 -6.89 -5.81 -27.99
N LEU A 685 -6.07 -5.01 -27.30
CA LEU A 685 -6.17 -3.55 -27.37
C LEU A 685 -5.87 -3.03 -28.78
N LEU A 686 -4.86 -3.60 -29.42
CA LEU A 686 -4.52 -3.28 -30.82
C LEU A 686 -5.64 -3.69 -31.78
N GLN A 687 -6.22 -4.87 -31.59
CA GLN A 687 -7.35 -5.34 -32.40
C GLN A 687 -8.61 -4.46 -32.22
N LYS A 688 -8.88 -3.95 -31.02
CA LYS A 688 -9.95 -2.97 -30.76
C LYS A 688 -9.74 -1.66 -31.53
N GLU A 689 -8.50 -1.27 -31.78
CA GLU A 689 -8.13 -0.12 -32.64
C GLU A 689 -8.04 -0.51 -34.14
N ASN A 690 -8.57 -1.67 -34.54
CA ASN A 690 -8.51 -2.23 -35.91
C ASN A 690 -7.09 -2.48 -36.40
N LEU A 691 -6.15 -2.75 -35.54
CA LEU A 691 -4.75 -3.03 -35.82
C LEU A 691 -4.41 -4.48 -35.47
N ASP A 692 -4.57 -5.40 -36.44
CA ASP A 692 -4.16 -6.80 -36.31
C ASP A 692 -2.69 -6.97 -36.73
N LEU A 693 -1.81 -7.06 -35.76
CA LEU A 693 -0.36 -7.23 -35.94
C LEU A 693 0.11 -8.69 -35.94
N LYS A 694 -0.79 -9.64 -36.09
CA LYS A 694 -0.42 -11.06 -36.18
C LYS A 694 0.48 -11.53 -35.04
N LEU A 695 0.17 -11.10 -33.80
CA LEU A 695 0.88 -11.53 -32.62
C LEU A 695 0.55 -13.00 -32.31
N SER A 696 1.47 -13.70 -31.65
CA SER A 696 1.32 -15.12 -31.28
C SER A 696 1.51 -15.27 -29.75
N PRO A 697 0.57 -14.77 -28.93
CA PRO A 697 0.64 -15.00 -27.49
C PRO A 697 0.31 -16.46 -27.21
N TYR A 698 1.34 -17.28 -27.06
CA TYR A 698 1.19 -18.69 -26.70
C TYR A 698 0.85 -18.84 -25.23
N LYS A 699 0.23 -19.94 -24.83
CA LYS A 699 -0.22 -20.13 -23.45
C LYS A 699 0.94 -20.55 -22.55
N ILE A 700 1.00 -19.97 -21.35
CA ILE A 700 1.89 -20.35 -20.25
C ILE A 700 1.08 -20.49 -18.98
N LEU A 701 1.40 -21.49 -18.18
CA LEU A 701 0.83 -21.72 -16.86
C LEU A 701 1.92 -22.15 -15.90
N ALA A 702 2.22 -21.34 -14.90
CA ALA A 702 2.97 -21.75 -13.73
C ALA A 702 2.09 -22.74 -12.92
N THR A 703 2.65 -23.88 -12.54
CA THR A 703 1.96 -24.90 -11.75
C THR A 703 2.48 -24.96 -10.32
N SER A 704 3.65 -24.38 -10.09
CA SER A 704 4.27 -24.12 -8.79
C SER A 704 5.28 -22.97 -8.94
N THR A 705 5.93 -22.58 -7.86
CA THR A 705 6.99 -21.57 -7.89
C THR A 705 8.24 -22.01 -8.68
N THR A 706 8.36 -23.29 -9.00
CA THR A 706 9.54 -23.86 -9.67
C THR A 706 9.20 -24.74 -10.86
N ALA A 707 7.95 -24.83 -11.28
CA ALA A 707 7.54 -25.66 -12.39
C ALA A 707 6.36 -25.06 -13.15
N GLY A 708 6.24 -25.40 -14.42
CA GLY A 708 5.09 -25.01 -15.22
C GLY A 708 5.17 -25.53 -16.65
N ALA A 709 4.12 -25.21 -17.40
CA ALA A 709 3.94 -25.64 -18.77
C ALA A 709 3.79 -24.44 -19.71
N SER A 710 4.33 -24.55 -20.93
CA SER A 710 4.09 -23.61 -22.01
C SER A 710 3.63 -24.35 -23.26
N GLN A 711 2.78 -23.75 -24.05
CA GLN A 711 2.37 -24.24 -25.35
C GLN A 711 3.59 -24.26 -26.30
N PHE A 712 3.80 -25.38 -26.97
CA PHE A 712 4.80 -25.44 -28.04
C PHE A 712 4.20 -24.97 -29.35
N VAL A 713 4.64 -23.81 -29.83
CA VAL A 713 4.29 -23.30 -31.17
C VAL A 713 5.32 -23.81 -32.14
N PRO A 714 4.93 -24.52 -33.23
CA PRO A 714 5.87 -24.98 -34.26
C PRO A 714 6.63 -23.80 -34.86
N SER A 715 7.91 -23.70 -34.55
CA SER A 715 8.77 -22.57 -34.95
C SER A 715 10.24 -22.98 -34.87
N VAL A 716 11.10 -22.14 -35.41
CA VAL A 716 12.57 -22.34 -35.42
C VAL A 716 13.21 -21.05 -34.87
N SER A 717 14.25 -21.16 -34.05
CA SER A 717 14.99 -20.01 -33.58
C SER A 717 15.80 -19.36 -34.70
N PHE A 718 15.93 -18.03 -34.65
CA PHE A 718 16.76 -17.26 -35.59
C PHE A 718 18.20 -17.77 -35.60
N GLN A 719 18.73 -18.21 -34.45
CA GLN A 719 20.06 -18.83 -34.36
C GLN A 719 20.15 -20.11 -35.23
N SER A 720 19.15 -21.00 -35.13
CA SER A 720 19.09 -22.23 -35.88
C SER A 720 18.92 -21.94 -37.38
N ILE A 721 18.12 -20.94 -37.74
CA ILE A 721 17.94 -20.48 -39.13
C ILE A 721 19.25 -19.90 -39.67
N ALA A 722 19.96 -19.03 -38.89
CA ALA A 722 21.23 -18.43 -39.28
C ALA A 722 22.34 -19.47 -39.47
N SER A 723 22.34 -20.53 -38.67
CA SER A 723 23.28 -21.65 -38.77
C SER A 723 23.06 -22.47 -40.03
N LYS A 724 21.81 -22.61 -40.47
CA LYS A 724 21.44 -23.44 -41.64
C LYS A 724 21.56 -22.66 -42.95
N TYR A 725 21.20 -21.39 -43.00
CA TYR A 725 21.15 -20.57 -44.19
C TYR A 725 22.13 -19.39 -44.10
N LYS A 726 23.12 -19.30 -45.01
CA LYS A 726 24.18 -18.28 -44.94
C LYS A 726 23.78 -16.92 -45.50
N ASN A 727 22.89 -16.88 -46.49
CA ASN A 727 22.47 -15.64 -47.18
C ASN A 727 21.03 -15.31 -46.84
N ASN A 728 20.79 -14.15 -46.24
CA ASN A 728 19.47 -13.71 -45.76
C ASN A 728 18.67 -14.87 -45.13
N PRO A 729 19.10 -15.32 -43.92
CA PRO A 729 18.65 -16.58 -43.33
C PRO A 729 17.14 -16.66 -43.18
N ALA A 730 16.53 -15.61 -42.60
CA ALA A 730 15.10 -15.57 -42.33
C ALA A 730 14.26 -15.59 -43.62
N LEU A 731 14.64 -14.81 -44.63
CA LEU A 731 13.95 -14.79 -45.91
C LEU A 731 14.06 -16.15 -46.62
N THR A 732 15.25 -16.76 -46.62
CA THR A 732 15.48 -18.08 -47.24
C THR A 732 14.64 -19.17 -46.55
N TYR A 733 14.54 -19.13 -45.21
CA TYR A 733 13.68 -20.04 -44.44
C TYR A 733 12.20 -19.89 -44.85
N LEU A 734 11.69 -18.66 -44.89
CA LEU A 734 10.30 -18.40 -45.24
C LEU A 734 10.00 -18.80 -46.69
N LYS A 735 10.91 -18.53 -47.63
CA LYS A 735 10.82 -18.99 -49.04
C LYS A 735 10.75 -20.51 -49.17
N SER A 736 11.54 -21.23 -48.37
CA SER A 736 11.53 -22.70 -48.40
C SER A 736 10.19 -23.29 -47.97
N ASN A 737 9.42 -22.58 -47.14
CA ASN A 737 8.11 -23.01 -46.64
C ASN A 737 6.93 -22.43 -47.48
N ASN A 738 7.08 -21.23 -48.04
CA ASN A 738 6.01 -20.52 -48.75
C ASN A 738 6.50 -19.83 -50.01
N PRO A 739 6.99 -20.61 -51.04
CA PRO A 739 7.53 -20.01 -52.25
C PRO A 739 6.42 -19.38 -53.13
N ASP A 740 6.71 -18.23 -53.74
CA ASP A 740 5.89 -17.60 -54.76
C ASP A 740 6.81 -16.79 -55.70
N ASP A 741 7.13 -17.35 -56.84
CA ASP A 741 8.03 -16.77 -57.83
C ASP A 741 7.43 -15.50 -58.51
N ARG A 742 6.15 -15.23 -58.32
CA ARG A 742 5.48 -14.04 -58.88
C ARG A 742 5.76 -12.78 -58.02
N GLN A 743 6.21 -12.93 -56.80
CA GLN A 743 6.50 -11.84 -55.88
C GLN A 743 7.98 -11.42 -55.96
N PRO A 744 8.28 -10.12 -55.77
CA PRO A 744 9.65 -9.60 -55.89
C PRO A 744 10.67 -10.30 -54.96
N LEU A 745 10.22 -10.67 -53.75
CA LEU A 745 11.06 -11.38 -52.79
C LEU A 745 10.97 -12.92 -52.92
N GLY A 746 10.19 -13.46 -53.85
CA GLY A 746 10.00 -14.90 -54.08
C GLY A 746 9.26 -15.61 -52.92
N LEU A 747 8.46 -14.88 -52.16
CA LEU A 747 7.71 -15.29 -50.99
C LEU A 747 6.25 -14.85 -51.10
N ARG A 748 5.30 -15.66 -50.63
CA ARG A 748 3.88 -15.28 -50.58
C ARG A 748 3.68 -13.98 -49.81
N GLN A 749 2.88 -13.06 -50.37
CA GLN A 749 2.64 -11.75 -49.80
C GLN A 749 2.05 -11.85 -48.37
N GLU A 750 1.10 -12.76 -48.14
CA GLU A 750 0.48 -12.97 -46.82
C GLU A 750 1.50 -13.36 -45.73
N THR A 751 2.48 -14.22 -46.10
CA THR A 751 3.55 -14.64 -45.18
C THR A 751 4.47 -13.47 -44.83
N LEU A 752 4.79 -12.64 -45.83
CA LEU A 752 5.62 -11.45 -45.65
C LEU A 752 4.90 -10.41 -44.82
N ASP A 753 3.61 -10.15 -45.09
CA ASP A 753 2.78 -9.22 -44.29
C ASP A 753 2.66 -9.68 -42.84
N THR A 754 2.46 -10.98 -42.58
CA THR A 754 2.44 -11.57 -41.25
C THR A 754 3.75 -11.36 -40.55
N TYR A 755 4.88 -11.56 -41.25
CA TYR A 755 6.21 -11.32 -40.69
C TYR A 755 6.44 -9.86 -40.33
N VAL A 756 6.15 -8.93 -41.22
CA VAL A 756 6.32 -7.49 -41.02
C VAL A 756 5.47 -6.99 -39.86
N LYS A 757 4.19 -7.39 -39.80
CA LYS A 757 3.26 -7.03 -38.73
C LYS A 757 3.69 -7.58 -37.39
N SER A 758 4.01 -8.86 -37.31
CA SER A 758 4.41 -9.49 -36.05
C SER A 758 5.74 -8.92 -35.53
N CYS A 759 6.71 -8.67 -36.40
CA CYS A 759 7.93 -7.97 -36.03
C CYS A 759 7.65 -6.59 -35.43
N ALA A 760 6.78 -5.80 -36.05
CA ALA A 760 6.44 -4.47 -35.57
C ALA A 760 5.76 -4.51 -34.21
N GLY A 761 4.79 -5.41 -34.04
CA GLY A 761 4.10 -5.56 -32.75
C GLY A 761 5.03 -5.97 -31.61
N TYR A 762 5.87 -7.00 -31.85
CA TYR A 762 6.82 -7.43 -30.81
C TYR A 762 7.91 -6.41 -30.53
N CYS A 763 8.38 -5.63 -31.52
CA CYS A 763 9.32 -4.54 -31.27
C CYS A 763 8.74 -3.48 -30.33
N VAL A 764 7.49 -3.08 -30.52
CA VAL A 764 6.82 -2.09 -29.66
C VAL A 764 6.54 -2.66 -28.27
N ILE A 765 5.97 -3.85 -28.19
CA ILE A 765 5.58 -4.47 -26.91
C ILE A 765 6.81 -4.76 -26.05
N THR A 766 7.87 -5.33 -26.63
CA THR A 766 9.10 -5.62 -25.88
C THR A 766 9.84 -4.35 -25.46
N TYR A 767 9.74 -3.27 -26.23
CA TYR A 767 10.21 -1.96 -25.83
C TYR A 767 9.44 -1.44 -24.59
N ILE A 768 8.11 -1.46 -24.60
CA ILE A 768 7.27 -0.98 -23.49
C ILE A 768 7.55 -1.79 -22.23
N LEU A 769 7.63 -3.12 -22.34
CA LEU A 769 7.88 -4.01 -21.23
C LEU A 769 9.36 -4.04 -20.79
N GLY A 770 10.25 -3.40 -21.57
CA GLY A 770 11.68 -3.39 -21.28
C GLY A 770 12.28 -4.79 -21.25
N VAL A 771 11.91 -5.66 -22.21
CA VAL A 771 12.37 -7.06 -22.27
C VAL A 771 13.83 -7.13 -22.68
N GLY A 772 14.68 -7.68 -21.79
CA GLY A 772 16.11 -7.88 -22.00
C GLY A 772 16.49 -9.27 -22.49
N ASP A 773 17.81 -9.53 -22.57
CA ASP A 773 18.44 -10.79 -23.00
C ASP A 773 17.92 -11.32 -24.36
N ARG A 774 17.76 -10.43 -25.32
CA ARG A 774 17.25 -10.80 -26.66
C ARG A 774 18.40 -11.28 -27.58
N HIS A 775 18.76 -12.54 -27.47
CA HIS A 775 19.65 -13.23 -28.40
C HIS A 775 18.84 -14.00 -29.45
N LEU A 776 19.52 -14.48 -30.53
CA LEU A 776 18.84 -15.10 -31.65
C LEU A 776 18.13 -16.43 -31.32
N ASP A 777 18.44 -17.07 -30.19
CA ASP A 777 17.71 -18.27 -29.73
C ASP A 777 16.37 -17.94 -29.10
N ASN A 778 16.21 -16.70 -28.56
CA ASN A 778 14.95 -16.23 -27.95
C ASN A 778 14.01 -15.58 -28.97
N LEU A 779 14.43 -15.50 -30.24
CA LEU A 779 13.64 -15.01 -31.37
C LEU A 779 13.20 -16.19 -32.21
N LEU A 780 11.89 -16.39 -32.30
CA LEU A 780 11.30 -17.54 -32.98
C LEU A 780 10.54 -17.10 -34.23
N LEU A 781 10.64 -17.94 -35.30
CA LEU A 781 9.96 -17.73 -36.56
C LEU A 781 9.18 -19.00 -36.95
N ALA A 782 7.88 -18.86 -37.07
CA ALA A 782 7.01 -19.91 -37.54
C ALA A 782 7.05 -20.02 -39.07
N PRO A 783 6.74 -21.19 -39.64
CA PRO A 783 6.78 -21.38 -41.10
C PRO A 783 5.84 -20.46 -41.89
N ASP A 784 4.75 -20.00 -41.27
CA ASP A 784 3.73 -19.13 -41.87
C ASP A 784 4.04 -17.61 -41.77
N GLY A 785 5.20 -17.27 -41.19
CA GLY A 785 5.67 -15.88 -41.09
C GLY A 785 5.47 -15.24 -39.72
N HIS A 786 4.79 -15.88 -38.77
CA HIS A 786 4.67 -15.34 -37.44
C HIS A 786 6.03 -15.29 -36.74
N PHE A 787 6.44 -14.07 -36.38
CA PHE A 787 7.61 -13.81 -35.56
C PHE A 787 7.14 -13.58 -34.11
N PHE A 788 7.83 -14.17 -33.13
CA PHE A 788 7.52 -13.97 -31.73
C PHE A 788 8.74 -14.21 -30.83
N HIS A 789 8.64 -13.74 -29.60
CA HIS A 789 9.67 -13.86 -28.57
C HIS A 789 9.34 -15.00 -27.60
N ALA A 790 10.38 -15.63 -27.08
CA ALA A 790 10.29 -16.60 -26.00
C ALA A 790 11.29 -16.24 -24.90
N ASP A 791 11.11 -16.83 -23.72
CA ASP A 791 11.98 -16.66 -22.56
C ASP A 791 12.05 -15.20 -22.07
N PHE A 792 11.22 -14.86 -21.11
CA PHE A 792 11.10 -13.52 -20.52
C PHE A 792 11.75 -13.42 -19.13
N GLY A 793 12.89 -14.09 -18.93
CA GLY A 793 13.63 -14.07 -17.67
C GLY A 793 14.17 -12.69 -17.26
N PHE A 794 14.15 -11.71 -18.17
CA PHE A 794 14.60 -10.33 -17.93
C PHE A 794 13.59 -9.33 -18.49
N ILE A 795 12.99 -8.51 -17.62
CA ILE A 795 12.01 -7.48 -17.97
C ILE A 795 12.32 -6.16 -17.27
N LEU A 796 11.51 -5.13 -17.52
CA LEU A 796 11.60 -3.81 -16.86
C LEU A 796 12.99 -3.15 -17.03
N GLY A 797 13.61 -3.34 -18.18
CA GLY A 797 14.90 -2.75 -18.54
C GLY A 797 16.10 -3.49 -17.92
N ARG A 798 15.91 -4.65 -17.31
CA ARG A 798 17.00 -5.53 -16.92
C ARG A 798 17.57 -6.28 -18.15
N ASP A 799 18.88 -6.36 -18.22
CA ASP A 799 19.59 -7.14 -19.23
C ASP A 799 20.89 -7.65 -18.62
N PRO A 800 21.29 -8.91 -18.86
CA PRO A 800 22.58 -9.43 -18.39
C PRO A 800 23.77 -8.81 -19.13
N LYS A 801 23.52 -8.16 -20.28
CA LYS A 801 24.53 -7.54 -21.12
C LYS A 801 24.62 -6.04 -20.81
N PRO A 802 25.82 -5.50 -20.55
CA PRO A 802 26.02 -4.08 -20.45
C PRO A 802 25.72 -3.40 -21.80
N PHE A 803 25.04 -2.25 -21.77
CA PHE A 803 24.68 -1.46 -22.97
C PHE A 803 23.83 -2.19 -24.00
N ALA A 804 22.94 -3.06 -23.54
CA ALA A 804 21.96 -3.70 -24.42
C ALA A 804 21.05 -2.64 -25.11
N PRO A 805 20.69 -2.85 -26.39
CA PRO A 805 19.78 -1.94 -27.07
C PRO A 805 18.41 -1.98 -26.41
N VAL A 806 17.74 -0.83 -26.36
CA VAL A 806 16.40 -0.70 -25.74
C VAL A 806 15.30 -1.47 -26.48
N MET A 807 15.56 -1.86 -27.71
CA MET A 807 14.68 -2.65 -28.57
C MET A 807 15.52 -3.62 -29.39
N LYS A 808 15.03 -4.83 -29.64
CA LYS A 808 15.72 -5.78 -30.50
C LYS A 808 15.21 -5.69 -31.94
N LEU A 809 16.04 -5.14 -32.80
CA LEU A 809 15.84 -5.13 -34.25
C LEU A 809 17.18 -5.46 -34.90
N SER A 810 17.37 -6.73 -35.30
CA SER A 810 18.65 -7.17 -35.89
C SER A 810 18.69 -6.94 -37.41
N LYS A 811 19.89 -6.94 -37.96
CA LYS A 811 20.10 -6.81 -39.38
C LYS A 811 19.36 -7.91 -40.16
N GLU A 812 19.41 -9.14 -39.65
CA GLU A 812 18.73 -10.29 -40.28
C GLU A 812 17.21 -10.11 -40.34
N MET A 813 16.62 -9.45 -39.35
CA MET A 813 15.19 -9.12 -39.32
C MET A 813 14.86 -8.12 -40.45
N VAL A 814 15.67 -7.06 -40.60
CA VAL A 814 15.48 -6.02 -41.63
C VAL A 814 15.77 -6.55 -43.05
N ASP A 815 16.81 -7.35 -43.21
CA ASP A 815 17.16 -7.98 -44.49
C ASP A 815 16.02 -8.90 -44.99
N CYS A 816 15.29 -9.56 -44.09
CA CYS A 816 14.12 -10.36 -44.43
C CYS A 816 12.98 -9.50 -45.04
N MET A 817 12.88 -8.22 -44.64
CA MET A 817 11.92 -7.25 -45.19
C MET A 817 12.38 -6.63 -46.54
N GLY A 818 13.56 -7.02 -47.03
CA GLY A 818 14.17 -6.44 -48.22
C GLY A 818 15.14 -5.29 -47.97
N GLY A 819 15.51 -5.05 -46.69
CA GLY A 819 16.45 -4.01 -46.27
C GLY A 819 15.79 -2.69 -45.89
N VAL A 820 16.59 -1.75 -45.34
CA VAL A 820 16.13 -0.47 -44.80
C VAL A 820 15.40 0.46 -45.77
N ASN A 821 15.68 0.32 -47.11
CA ASN A 821 15.06 1.16 -48.12
C ASN A 821 13.82 0.50 -48.74
N SER A 822 13.43 -0.68 -48.32
CA SER A 822 12.28 -1.41 -48.86
C SER A 822 10.94 -0.80 -48.45
N GLU A 823 9.92 -1.00 -49.25
CA GLU A 823 8.55 -0.60 -48.91
C GLU A 823 8.02 -1.34 -47.68
N HIS A 824 8.42 -2.61 -47.54
CA HIS A 824 8.04 -3.41 -46.36
C HIS A 824 8.67 -2.90 -45.07
N PHE A 825 9.87 -2.35 -45.10
CA PHE A 825 10.47 -1.72 -43.94
C PHE A 825 9.79 -0.38 -43.59
N LYS A 826 9.33 0.38 -44.58
CA LYS A 826 8.50 1.56 -44.32
C LYS A 826 7.16 1.17 -43.68
N GLN A 827 6.51 0.12 -44.18
CA GLN A 827 5.30 -0.42 -43.58
C GLN A 827 5.55 -0.90 -42.15
N PHE A 828 6.67 -1.57 -41.87
CA PHE A 828 7.10 -1.95 -40.52
C PHE A 828 7.15 -0.71 -39.61
N LYS A 829 7.80 0.39 -40.01
CA LYS A 829 7.84 1.62 -39.24
C LYS A 829 6.44 2.18 -38.97
N GLN A 830 5.58 2.21 -39.98
CA GLN A 830 4.20 2.66 -39.84
C GLN A 830 3.42 1.82 -38.80
N TYR A 831 3.54 0.48 -38.87
CA TYR A 831 2.91 -0.40 -37.88
C TYR A 831 3.46 -0.19 -36.47
N CYS A 832 4.76 0.07 -36.32
CA CYS A 832 5.34 0.45 -35.02
C CYS A 832 4.72 1.74 -34.48
N PHE A 833 4.58 2.78 -35.28
CA PHE A 833 4.00 4.06 -34.87
C PHE A 833 2.53 3.91 -34.47
N LEU A 834 1.73 3.21 -35.26
CA LEU A 834 0.34 2.95 -34.97
C LEU A 834 0.18 2.12 -33.69
N ALA A 835 1.00 1.08 -33.51
CA ALA A 835 0.97 0.24 -32.32
C ALA A 835 1.35 1.01 -31.06
N TYR A 836 2.43 1.79 -31.14
CA TYR A 836 2.89 2.59 -29.99
C TYR A 836 1.84 3.62 -29.58
N THR A 837 1.26 4.34 -30.53
CA THR A 837 0.19 5.32 -30.28
C THR A 837 -1.05 4.67 -29.69
N ALA A 838 -1.49 3.52 -30.23
CA ALA A 838 -2.65 2.79 -29.73
C ALA A 838 -2.44 2.31 -28.29
N LEU A 839 -1.28 1.74 -27.97
CA LEU A 839 -0.97 1.26 -26.63
C LEU A 839 -0.79 2.41 -25.63
N ARG A 840 -0.30 3.57 -26.05
CA ARG A 840 -0.24 4.77 -25.20
C ARG A 840 -1.62 5.23 -24.74
N LYS A 841 -2.65 5.14 -25.60
CA LYS A 841 -4.05 5.46 -25.23
C LYS A 841 -4.57 4.56 -24.10
N SER A 842 -4.09 3.33 -24.05
CA SER A 842 -4.46 2.35 -23.01
C SER A 842 -3.42 2.21 -21.88
N SER A 843 -2.52 3.17 -21.76
CA SER A 843 -1.42 3.13 -20.78
C SER A 843 -1.91 3.01 -19.34
N ASN A 844 -3.03 3.67 -18.99
CA ASN A 844 -3.59 3.61 -17.64
C ASN A 844 -3.97 2.18 -17.24
N LEU A 845 -4.61 1.43 -18.13
CA LEU A 845 -4.96 0.03 -17.91
C LEU A 845 -3.71 -0.82 -17.64
N ILE A 846 -2.68 -0.66 -18.50
CA ILE A 846 -1.44 -1.42 -18.39
C ILE A 846 -0.71 -1.07 -17.08
N LEU A 847 -0.62 0.21 -16.72
CA LEU A 847 0.01 0.67 -15.48
C LEU A 847 -0.73 0.18 -14.24
N ASN A 848 -2.06 0.15 -14.26
CA ASN A 848 -2.87 -0.37 -13.15
C ASN A 848 -2.67 -1.87 -12.96
N LEU A 849 -2.55 -2.64 -14.05
CA LEU A 849 -2.25 -4.06 -13.96
C LEU A 849 -0.85 -4.32 -13.36
N PHE A 850 0.16 -3.54 -13.74
CA PHE A 850 1.47 -3.62 -13.10
C PHE A 850 1.42 -3.18 -11.63
N SER A 851 0.62 -2.16 -11.30
CA SER A 851 0.45 -1.71 -9.90
C SER A 851 -0.12 -2.80 -9.00
N LEU A 852 -1.04 -3.63 -9.50
CA LEU A 852 -1.57 -4.79 -8.76
C LEU A 852 -0.53 -5.92 -8.58
N MET A 853 0.53 -5.93 -9.40
CA MET A 853 1.59 -6.93 -9.36
C MET A 853 2.82 -6.51 -8.55
N VAL A 854 2.88 -5.29 -8.02
CA VAL A 854 4.06 -4.74 -7.31
C VAL A 854 4.48 -5.62 -6.15
N ASP A 855 3.53 -6.13 -5.38
CA ASP A 855 3.79 -7.02 -4.25
C ASP A 855 3.69 -8.52 -4.63
N ALA A 856 3.52 -8.84 -5.92
CA ALA A 856 3.62 -10.22 -6.38
C ALA A 856 5.09 -10.66 -6.31
N ASN A 857 5.34 -11.86 -5.81
CA ASN A 857 6.68 -12.39 -5.68
C ASN A 857 7.26 -12.85 -7.04
N ILE A 858 7.28 -11.92 -8.01
CA ILE A 858 7.80 -12.13 -9.36
C ILE A 858 9.26 -11.66 -9.42
N PRO A 859 10.19 -12.44 -10.00
CA PRO A 859 11.64 -12.22 -9.90
C PRO A 859 12.10 -10.78 -10.16
N ASP A 860 11.74 -10.17 -11.29
CA ASP A 860 12.23 -8.84 -11.65
C ASP A 860 11.45 -7.70 -10.96
N ILE A 861 10.17 -7.90 -10.69
CA ILE A 861 9.37 -6.93 -9.94
C ILE A 861 9.84 -6.86 -8.49
N ARG A 862 10.12 -8.01 -7.87
CA ARG A 862 10.58 -8.11 -6.48
C ARG A 862 11.89 -7.37 -6.21
N LEU A 863 12.75 -7.23 -7.21
CA LEU A 863 14.04 -6.57 -7.03
C LEU A 863 13.90 -5.06 -6.80
N GLU A 864 12.96 -4.41 -7.46
CA GLU A 864 12.71 -2.98 -7.34
C GLU A 864 11.19 -2.69 -7.46
N PRO A 865 10.38 -3.13 -6.49
CA PRO A 865 8.93 -3.04 -6.59
C PRO A 865 8.44 -1.60 -6.74
N ASP A 866 9.04 -0.66 -6.00
CA ASP A 866 8.69 0.77 -6.05
C ASP A 866 8.92 1.40 -7.44
N LYS A 867 9.82 0.85 -8.24
CA LYS A 867 10.17 1.37 -9.57
C LYS A 867 9.51 0.61 -10.71
N ALA A 868 8.91 -0.55 -10.47
CA ALA A 868 8.38 -1.40 -11.52
C ALA A 868 7.37 -0.66 -12.41
N VAL A 869 6.37 -0.02 -11.81
CA VAL A 869 5.36 0.76 -12.52
C VAL A 869 5.95 2.00 -13.19
N LEU A 870 6.89 2.68 -12.54
CA LEU A 870 7.57 3.86 -13.09
C LEU A 870 8.37 3.51 -14.34
N LYS A 871 9.10 2.39 -14.36
CA LYS A 871 9.86 1.93 -15.52
C LYS A 871 8.97 1.67 -16.74
N VAL A 872 7.78 1.11 -16.55
CA VAL A 872 6.81 0.94 -17.64
C VAL A 872 6.24 2.29 -18.07
N ARG A 873 5.91 3.17 -17.14
CA ARG A 873 5.40 4.52 -17.42
C ARG A 873 6.39 5.35 -18.25
N GLU A 874 7.66 5.32 -17.89
CA GLU A 874 8.72 6.03 -18.60
C GLU A 874 8.81 5.61 -20.07
N ARG A 875 8.54 4.33 -20.39
CA ARG A 875 8.54 3.82 -21.77
C ARG A 875 7.37 4.32 -22.62
N PHE A 876 6.30 4.76 -21.98
CA PHE A 876 5.16 5.35 -22.70
C PHE A 876 5.36 6.81 -23.10
N HIS A 877 6.27 7.55 -22.45
CA HIS A 877 6.51 8.97 -22.70
C HIS A 877 5.21 9.77 -22.79
N LEU A 878 4.39 9.68 -21.72
CA LEU A 878 3.04 10.26 -21.69
C LEU A 878 3.04 11.79 -21.77
N GLU A 879 4.17 12.43 -21.54
CA GLU A 879 4.41 13.88 -21.69
C GLU A 879 4.46 14.34 -23.15
N LEU A 880 4.75 13.44 -24.09
CA LEU A 880 4.85 13.77 -25.51
C LEU A 880 3.47 13.74 -26.18
N THR A 881 3.27 14.64 -27.15
CA THR A 881 2.12 14.58 -28.06
C THR A 881 2.17 13.31 -28.93
N GLU A 882 1.11 13.01 -29.67
CA GLU A 882 1.11 11.86 -30.59
C GLU A 882 2.20 11.98 -31.64
N GLU A 883 2.35 13.15 -32.26
CA GLU A 883 3.36 13.40 -33.30
C GLU A 883 4.78 13.30 -32.75
N GLU A 884 5.05 13.94 -31.62
CA GLU A 884 6.36 13.84 -30.94
C GLU A 884 6.70 12.41 -30.53
N SER A 885 5.70 11.64 -30.11
CA SER A 885 5.90 10.25 -29.74
C SER A 885 6.24 9.33 -30.92
N MET A 886 5.68 9.60 -32.10
CA MET A 886 6.04 8.91 -33.34
C MET A 886 7.48 9.22 -33.74
N LEU A 887 7.88 10.50 -33.72
CA LEU A 887 9.25 10.93 -33.99
C LEU A 887 10.24 10.35 -32.99
N PHE A 888 9.84 10.26 -31.73
CA PHE A 888 10.65 9.65 -30.68
C PHE A 888 10.86 8.16 -30.98
N PHE A 889 9.81 7.42 -31.32
CA PHE A 889 9.90 6.00 -31.63
C PHE A 889 10.71 5.74 -32.91
N GLU A 890 10.61 6.65 -33.89
CA GLU A 890 11.45 6.59 -35.12
C GLU A 890 12.94 6.68 -34.76
N ARG A 891 13.33 7.59 -33.85
CA ARG A 891 14.72 7.71 -33.36
C ARG A 891 15.18 6.41 -32.69
N ILE A 892 14.32 5.77 -31.89
CA ILE A 892 14.65 4.47 -31.27
C ILE A 892 14.95 3.40 -32.33
N ILE A 893 14.17 3.36 -33.40
CA ILE A 893 14.42 2.44 -34.52
C ILE A 893 15.78 2.73 -35.18
N GLU A 894 16.09 3.99 -35.46
CA GLU A 894 17.34 4.44 -36.09
C GLU A 894 18.54 4.19 -35.18
N ASP A 895 18.46 4.51 -33.89
CA ASP A 895 19.52 4.26 -32.91
C ASP A 895 19.82 2.77 -32.77
N THR A 896 18.76 1.95 -32.79
CA THR A 896 18.90 0.48 -32.72
C THR A 896 19.61 -0.07 -33.97
N LEU A 897 19.32 0.45 -35.14
CA LEU A 897 20.00 0.05 -36.37
C LEU A 897 21.44 0.58 -36.47
N GLY A 898 21.70 1.79 -35.92
CA GLY A 898 23.01 2.44 -35.93
C GLY A 898 23.96 1.91 -34.86
N ALA A 899 23.49 1.17 -33.88
CA ALA A 899 24.31 0.69 -32.77
C ALA A 899 25.28 -0.39 -33.23
N ILE A 900 26.59 -0.11 -33.18
CA ILE A 900 27.66 -1.07 -33.50
C ILE A 900 27.81 -2.14 -32.38
N ALA A 901 27.50 -1.79 -31.15
CA ALA A 901 27.65 -2.64 -29.98
C ALA A 901 26.85 -3.98 -30.03
N PRO A 902 25.61 -4.04 -30.52
CA PRO A 902 24.86 -5.28 -30.61
C PRO A 902 25.54 -6.35 -31.47
N VAL A 903 26.15 -5.96 -32.58
CA VAL A 903 26.83 -6.90 -33.48
C VAL A 903 28.05 -7.55 -32.86
N VAL A 904 28.79 -6.79 -32.05
CA VAL A 904 29.97 -7.30 -31.33
C VAL A 904 29.56 -8.22 -30.19
N ILE A 905 28.52 -7.89 -29.46
CA ILE A 905 28.02 -8.66 -28.32
C ILE A 905 27.39 -9.98 -28.77
N ASP A 906 26.59 -9.98 -29.85
CA ASP A 906 26.02 -11.21 -30.39
C ASP A 906 27.12 -12.17 -30.90
N LYS A 907 28.17 -11.66 -31.54
CA LYS A 907 29.34 -12.48 -31.97
C LYS A 907 30.13 -13.01 -30.75
N LEU A 908 30.29 -12.23 -29.70
CA LEU A 908 30.90 -12.69 -28.45
C LEU A 908 30.08 -13.80 -27.79
N HIS A 909 28.76 -13.70 -27.81
CA HIS A 909 27.86 -14.72 -27.29
C HIS A 909 27.93 -16.02 -28.10
N GLU A 910 27.98 -15.94 -29.42
CA GLU A 910 28.21 -17.09 -30.30
C GLU A 910 29.55 -17.78 -29.98
N LEU A 911 30.60 -16.99 -29.71
CA LEU A 911 31.90 -17.50 -29.36
C LEU A 911 31.91 -18.20 -27.98
N VAL A 912 31.23 -17.64 -27.01
CA VAL A 912 31.07 -18.24 -25.66
C VAL A 912 30.24 -19.54 -25.74
N GLN A 913 29.18 -19.56 -26.56
CA GLN A 913 28.39 -20.77 -26.77
C GLN A 913 29.19 -21.84 -27.52
N ALA A 914 30.03 -21.46 -28.48
CA ALA A 914 30.91 -22.38 -29.18
C ALA A 914 31.98 -23.01 -28.25
N PHE A 915 32.41 -22.30 -27.23
CA PHE A 915 33.32 -22.82 -26.17
C PHE A 915 32.60 -23.67 -25.12
N ARG A 916 31.29 -23.57 -24.96
CA ARG A 916 30.49 -24.41 -24.03
C ARG A 916 29.97 -25.72 -24.67
N ASN A 917 30.06 -25.85 -25.97
CA ASN A 917 29.76 -27.08 -26.73
C ASN A 917 30.99 -27.90 -26.94
#